data_33a9fa72e89866fc54d9f04afc9016f7
#
_entry.id   33a9fa72e89866fc54d9f04afc9016f7
#
_cell.length_a   1.000
_cell.length_b   1.000
_cell.length_c   1.000
_cell.angle_alpha   90.00
_cell.angle_beta   90.00
_cell.angle_gamma   90.00
#
_symmetry.space_group_name_H-M   'P 1'
#
loop_
_entity.id
_entity.type
_entity.pdbx_description
1 polymer ?
#
loop_
_entity_poly.entity_id
_entity_poly.type
_entity_poly.pdbx_seq_one_letter_code
_entity_poly.pdbx_strand_id
1 'polypeptide(L)'
;MELRGMNDRIKKLRKQSEETTPHIFMERAMLMTDAYKKYEGEVSIPELRALSMKEIFSRKTITIEDGELIVGDKGAGPQSTPTFPELCCHTLEDMKVMNDRELICFKVSDEDMKQQEETIIPFWEKRSIRHKIINSMSQEWKDCYEAGIFTEFMEQRGPGHTVGSEKIYAKGFLDYQEDIEEAIAAIDFLNDPEAIEKRDELRGMSIMCDDIMILGKRSAALARELADKESDSVRKEELLQIAANCDIVPAHKTKTYWQAIKMNWFVHLGVTTELNPWDAYSPGRLDQHLNPFYEADIEAGRLDKSKAKELLECLWVKFNNQPAPPKVGITLKESSTYTDFANINTGGITPDGEDGVNDVSYLILDVMDEMKLLQPSSNVQISKKTPMKFIKRACEISRKGWGQPAFYNTEAIIQELLNAGKSIEDARRGGTSGCVETGAFGREAYILQGYFNLPKILEITLHNGWDPVGGKQLGLQLGEAEDFKSYDELFDAYKKQIEHFADIKVKGSNMITRIYAKYMPAPFLSIITDDCITNGKDYNAGGARYNTNYLQGVGIGTITDSLSAIKYNVYDKKNFTMGELMKALQDNFEGEEHVRLYNLVSRKTPKYGNDDDYADAIMKEVFTFYKNTITGRPNMRNGQWRINMLPTTCHVYFGEVMLASPNGRLAHKPVSEGISPEKAADVNGPTSVIRSASKMDHLSTGGTLLNQKFTPSVVAGEDGL
;
A
#
# COMPACT_ATOMS: atom_id res chain seq x y z
N MET A 1 9.98 -34.57 -8.93
CA MET A 1 9.58 -34.17 -10.29
C MET A 1 9.28 -32.67 -10.23
N GLU A 2 10.03 -31.84 -10.91
CA GLU A 2 9.74 -30.41 -10.97
C GLU A 2 8.49 -30.21 -11.83
N LEU A 3 7.41 -29.72 -11.23
CA LEU A 3 6.17 -29.36 -11.94
C LEU A 3 6.38 -28.00 -12.60
N ARG A 4 7.03 -27.99 -13.76
CA ARG A 4 7.21 -26.75 -14.54
C ARG A 4 6.16 -26.64 -15.63
N GLY A 5 5.65 -25.42 -15.80
CA GLY A 5 4.74 -25.01 -16.85
C GLY A 5 3.26 -24.97 -16.43
N MET A 6 2.57 -23.97 -16.92
CA MET A 6 1.12 -23.79 -16.78
C MET A 6 0.38 -24.82 -17.63
N ASN A 7 -0.74 -25.36 -17.11
CA ASN A 7 -1.66 -26.13 -17.92
C ASN A 7 -2.49 -25.24 -18.86
N ASP A 8 -3.30 -25.82 -19.73
CA ASP A 8 -4.04 -25.07 -20.76
C ASP A 8 -5.15 -24.18 -20.16
N ARG A 9 -5.75 -24.60 -19.05
CA ARG A 9 -6.70 -23.78 -18.25
C ARG A 9 -6.02 -22.48 -17.79
N ILE A 10 -4.89 -22.61 -17.14
CA ILE A 10 -4.16 -21.47 -16.59
C ILE A 10 -3.68 -20.53 -17.68
N LYS A 11 -3.18 -21.08 -18.79
CA LYS A 11 -2.82 -20.25 -19.97
C LYS A 11 -4.01 -19.44 -20.50
N LYS A 12 -5.20 -20.05 -20.55
CA LYS A 12 -6.43 -19.38 -21.00
C LYS A 12 -6.85 -18.28 -20.03
N LEU A 13 -6.93 -18.57 -18.73
CA LEU A 13 -7.31 -17.58 -17.71
C LEU A 13 -6.31 -16.43 -17.62
N ARG A 14 -5.00 -16.75 -17.67
CA ARG A 14 -3.94 -15.74 -17.69
C ARG A 14 -4.06 -14.81 -18.91
N LYS A 15 -4.25 -15.39 -20.10
CA LYS A 15 -4.46 -14.63 -21.33
C LYS A 15 -5.68 -13.72 -21.25
N GLN A 16 -6.80 -14.23 -20.76
CA GLN A 16 -8.00 -13.43 -20.51
C GLN A 16 -7.72 -12.25 -19.59
N SER A 17 -7.01 -12.49 -18.48
CA SER A 17 -6.63 -11.45 -17.51
C SER A 17 -5.77 -10.35 -18.12
N GLU A 18 -4.83 -10.68 -19.02
CA GLU A 18 -3.92 -9.72 -19.66
C GLU A 18 -4.57 -8.96 -20.83
N GLU A 19 -5.48 -9.60 -21.57
CA GLU A 19 -6.09 -9.03 -22.77
C GLU A 19 -7.39 -8.24 -22.48
N THR A 20 -8.02 -8.47 -21.32
CA THR A 20 -9.24 -7.73 -20.94
C THR A 20 -8.89 -6.29 -20.58
N THR A 21 -9.54 -5.35 -21.23
CA THR A 21 -9.35 -3.93 -20.94
C THR A 21 -10.07 -3.54 -19.65
N PRO A 22 -9.40 -2.88 -18.70
CA PRO A 22 -10.04 -2.36 -17.50
C PRO A 22 -11.16 -1.39 -17.81
N HIS A 23 -12.24 -1.52 -17.07
CA HIS A 23 -13.42 -0.69 -17.26
C HIS A 23 -14.09 -0.37 -15.92
N ILE A 24 -14.75 0.79 -15.89
CA ILE A 24 -15.58 1.20 -14.77
C ILE A 24 -16.84 0.33 -14.74
N PHE A 25 -17.30 0.00 -13.55
CA PHE A 25 -18.54 -0.71 -13.32
C PHE A 25 -19.32 -0.06 -12.18
N MET A 26 -20.39 0.66 -12.50
CA MET A 26 -21.09 1.56 -11.60
C MET A 26 -22.02 0.86 -10.59
N GLU A 27 -22.25 -0.46 -10.73
CA GLU A 27 -23.24 -1.17 -9.91
C GLU A 27 -23.03 -0.97 -8.41
N ARG A 28 -21.78 -1.09 -7.90
CA ARG A 28 -21.50 -0.85 -6.49
C ARG A 28 -21.89 0.57 -6.04
N ALA A 29 -21.55 1.57 -6.84
CA ALA A 29 -21.86 2.96 -6.54
C ALA A 29 -23.38 3.22 -6.50
N MET A 30 -24.11 2.62 -7.43
CA MET A 30 -25.57 2.70 -7.47
C MET A 30 -26.21 2.04 -6.26
N LEU A 31 -25.79 0.81 -5.91
CA LEU A 31 -26.29 0.08 -4.73
C LEU A 31 -25.95 0.78 -3.41
N MET A 32 -24.74 1.36 -3.30
CA MET A 32 -24.34 2.19 -2.16
C MET A 32 -25.23 3.43 -2.04
N THR A 33 -25.55 4.07 -3.16
CA THR A 33 -26.43 5.25 -3.19
C THR A 33 -27.86 4.89 -2.75
N ASP A 34 -28.39 3.77 -3.23
CA ASP A 34 -29.71 3.26 -2.82
C ASP A 34 -29.75 2.99 -1.31
N ALA A 35 -28.72 2.33 -0.78
CA ALA A 35 -28.62 2.02 0.64
C ALA A 35 -28.60 3.29 1.52
N TYR A 36 -27.78 4.28 1.15
CA TYR A 36 -27.72 5.53 1.89
C TYR A 36 -29.05 6.29 1.83
N LYS A 37 -29.72 6.34 0.69
CA LYS A 37 -31.09 6.93 0.60
C LYS A 37 -32.10 6.24 1.51
N LYS A 38 -31.91 4.95 1.77
CA LYS A 38 -32.83 4.15 2.56
C LYS A 38 -32.56 4.22 4.06
N TYR A 39 -31.30 4.23 4.48
CA TYR A 39 -30.91 4.00 5.87
C TYR A 39 -30.24 5.19 6.55
N GLU A 40 -29.75 6.23 5.81
CA GLU A 40 -29.07 7.39 6.39
C GLU A 40 -30.03 8.17 7.30
N GLY A 41 -29.64 8.34 8.56
CA GLY A 41 -30.44 9.00 9.59
C GLY A 41 -31.41 8.09 10.35
N GLU A 42 -31.60 6.86 9.90
CA GLU A 42 -32.47 5.88 10.55
C GLU A 42 -31.70 4.93 11.49
N VAL A 43 -30.39 4.75 11.24
CA VAL A 43 -29.51 3.87 12.00
C VAL A 43 -28.19 4.57 12.33
N SER A 44 -27.38 3.97 13.20
CA SER A 44 -26.02 4.47 13.47
C SER A 44 -25.12 4.38 12.24
N ILE A 45 -24.01 5.13 12.22
CA ILE A 45 -23.10 5.13 11.06
C ILE A 45 -22.44 3.74 10.84
N PRO A 46 -21.97 3.02 11.85
CA PRO A 46 -21.49 1.65 11.67
C PRO A 46 -22.54 0.70 11.07
N GLU A 47 -23.77 0.77 11.57
CA GLU A 47 -24.88 -0.01 11.00
C GLU A 47 -25.22 0.42 9.57
N LEU A 48 -25.21 1.72 9.25
CA LEU A 48 -25.40 2.22 7.88
C LEU A 48 -24.36 1.66 6.92
N ARG A 49 -23.09 1.66 7.32
CA ARG A 49 -21.99 1.08 6.50
C ARG A 49 -22.24 -0.41 6.26
N ALA A 50 -22.56 -1.17 7.29
CA ALA A 50 -22.85 -2.59 7.18
C ALA A 50 -24.09 -2.86 6.32
N LEU A 51 -25.22 -2.19 6.57
CA LEU A 51 -26.43 -2.36 5.76
C LEU A 51 -26.22 -1.98 4.28
N SER A 52 -25.32 -1.02 4.00
CA SER A 52 -24.94 -0.71 2.63
C SER A 52 -24.18 -1.88 1.97
N MET A 53 -23.30 -2.55 2.71
CA MET A 53 -22.63 -3.75 2.22
C MET A 53 -23.61 -4.91 2.03
N LYS A 54 -24.63 -5.02 2.89
CA LYS A 54 -25.72 -6.00 2.73
C LYS A 54 -26.46 -5.83 1.39
N GLU A 55 -26.83 -4.60 1.04
CA GLU A 55 -27.44 -4.30 -0.25
C GLU A 55 -26.52 -4.71 -1.42
N ILE A 56 -25.21 -4.40 -1.31
CA ILE A 56 -24.23 -4.76 -2.33
C ILE A 56 -24.10 -6.29 -2.44
N PHE A 57 -23.78 -7.00 -1.37
CA PHE A 57 -23.56 -8.46 -1.43
C PHE A 57 -24.83 -9.26 -1.74
N SER A 58 -26.02 -8.71 -1.44
CA SER A 58 -27.29 -9.35 -1.78
C SER A 58 -27.68 -9.13 -3.25
N ARG A 59 -27.27 -8.05 -3.89
CA ARG A 59 -27.81 -7.63 -5.20
C ARG A 59 -26.78 -7.58 -6.31
N LYS A 60 -25.48 -7.37 -6.00
CA LYS A 60 -24.43 -7.24 -7.03
C LYS A 60 -24.44 -8.43 -7.98
N THR A 61 -24.07 -8.19 -9.22
CA THR A 61 -23.80 -9.23 -10.22
C THR A 61 -22.63 -10.11 -9.74
N ILE A 62 -22.79 -11.42 -9.83
CA ILE A 62 -21.74 -12.40 -9.57
C ILE A 62 -21.57 -13.29 -10.80
N THR A 63 -20.32 -13.60 -11.13
CA THR A 63 -19.97 -14.42 -12.29
C THR A 63 -19.06 -15.57 -11.88
N ILE A 64 -19.05 -16.61 -12.67
CA ILE A 64 -18.07 -17.70 -12.64
C ILE A 64 -17.66 -17.92 -14.09
N GLU A 65 -16.44 -17.49 -14.42
CA GLU A 65 -15.89 -17.63 -15.75
C GLU A 65 -15.53 -19.09 -16.09
N ASP A 66 -15.45 -19.38 -17.39
CA ASP A 66 -15.07 -20.72 -17.84
C ASP A 66 -13.65 -21.07 -17.39
N GLY A 67 -13.55 -22.20 -16.68
CA GLY A 67 -12.29 -22.71 -16.14
C GLY A 67 -11.90 -22.13 -14.76
N GLU A 68 -12.59 -21.15 -14.19
CA GLU A 68 -12.30 -20.65 -12.86
C GLU A 68 -12.48 -21.72 -11.78
N LEU A 69 -11.53 -21.76 -10.83
CA LEU A 69 -11.60 -22.59 -9.61
C LEU A 69 -11.74 -21.75 -8.35
N ILE A 70 -11.27 -20.51 -8.38
CA ILE A 70 -11.48 -19.50 -7.33
C ILE A 70 -12.42 -18.45 -7.92
N VAL A 71 -13.58 -18.26 -7.30
CA VAL A 71 -14.68 -17.48 -7.89
C VAL A 71 -15.00 -16.23 -7.08
N GLY A 72 -15.53 -15.22 -7.76
CA GLY A 72 -15.92 -13.92 -7.21
C GLY A 72 -14.95 -12.78 -7.60
N ASP A 73 -15.53 -11.64 -7.95
CA ASP A 73 -14.84 -10.42 -8.37
C ASP A 73 -15.46 -9.19 -7.69
N LYS A 74 -14.74 -8.06 -7.67
CA LYS A 74 -15.29 -6.79 -7.17
C LYS A 74 -16.43 -6.27 -8.05
N GLY A 75 -16.25 -6.36 -9.37
CA GLY A 75 -17.26 -6.05 -10.37
C GLY A 75 -17.90 -7.31 -10.98
N ALA A 76 -18.37 -7.22 -12.21
CA ALA A 76 -18.94 -8.31 -12.98
C ALA A 76 -17.88 -8.90 -13.94
N GLY A 77 -17.02 -9.77 -13.40
CA GLY A 77 -15.96 -10.45 -14.17
C GLY A 77 -14.61 -9.72 -14.19
N PRO A 78 -13.66 -10.24 -15.00
CA PRO A 78 -12.28 -9.76 -15.01
C PRO A 78 -12.15 -8.28 -15.40
N GLN A 79 -11.21 -7.58 -14.75
CA GLN A 79 -10.86 -6.19 -15.03
C GLN A 79 -12.01 -5.17 -14.83
N SER A 80 -13.11 -5.59 -14.22
CA SER A 80 -14.25 -4.74 -13.87
C SER A 80 -13.99 -4.04 -12.53
N THR A 81 -13.93 -2.71 -12.51
CA THR A 81 -13.59 -1.95 -11.31
C THR A 81 -14.73 -1.08 -10.80
N PRO A 82 -15.11 -1.21 -9.52
CA PRO A 82 -16.12 -0.35 -8.92
C PRO A 82 -15.60 1.05 -8.62
N THR A 83 -16.50 2.02 -8.53
CA THR A 83 -16.24 3.34 -7.93
C THR A 83 -16.75 3.39 -6.49
N PHE A 84 -16.16 4.34 -5.72
CA PHE A 84 -16.45 4.54 -4.30
C PHE A 84 -16.85 6.01 -4.06
N PRO A 85 -18.07 6.40 -4.46
CA PRO A 85 -18.49 7.82 -4.42
C PRO A 85 -18.57 8.35 -2.99
N GLU A 86 -18.78 7.51 -1.99
CA GLU A 86 -18.75 7.88 -0.57
C GLU A 86 -17.34 8.31 -0.13
N LEU A 87 -16.28 7.80 -0.76
CA LEU A 87 -14.90 8.23 -0.54
C LEU A 87 -14.56 9.42 -1.44
N CYS A 88 -14.68 9.23 -2.76
CA CYS A 88 -14.35 10.20 -3.78
C CYS A 88 -15.42 10.21 -4.87
N CYS A 89 -16.25 11.26 -4.90
CA CYS A 89 -17.19 11.46 -5.98
C CYS A 89 -16.50 12.12 -7.16
N HIS A 90 -16.23 11.32 -8.22
CA HIS A 90 -15.60 11.83 -9.44
C HIS A 90 -16.53 12.75 -10.22
N THR A 91 -15.96 13.77 -10.85
CA THR A 91 -16.67 14.64 -11.79
C THR A 91 -16.80 13.95 -13.15
N LEU A 92 -17.64 14.48 -14.04
CA LEU A 92 -17.71 13.99 -15.43
C LEU A 92 -16.38 14.19 -16.18
N GLU A 93 -15.65 15.24 -15.85
CA GLU A 93 -14.31 15.48 -16.39
C GLU A 93 -13.32 14.42 -15.92
N ASP A 94 -13.34 14.07 -14.63
CA ASP A 94 -12.53 12.96 -14.11
C ASP A 94 -12.80 11.65 -14.88
N MET A 95 -14.08 11.34 -15.15
CA MET A 95 -14.48 10.14 -15.89
C MET A 95 -13.94 10.16 -17.34
N LYS A 96 -13.95 11.31 -18.02
CA LYS A 96 -13.35 11.47 -19.36
C LYS A 96 -11.84 11.29 -19.30
N VAL A 97 -11.16 11.93 -18.35
CA VAL A 97 -9.72 11.77 -18.14
C VAL A 97 -9.35 10.30 -17.93
N MET A 98 -10.11 9.56 -17.10
CA MET A 98 -9.88 8.13 -16.89
C MET A 98 -10.04 7.29 -18.15
N ASN A 99 -11.02 7.63 -19.00
CA ASN A 99 -11.27 6.94 -20.26
C ASN A 99 -10.20 7.20 -21.33
N ASP A 100 -9.64 8.39 -21.38
CA ASP A 100 -8.86 8.89 -22.51
C ASP A 100 -7.34 8.92 -22.25
N ARG A 101 -6.90 8.89 -20.99
CA ARG A 101 -5.46 8.93 -20.65
C ARG A 101 -4.71 7.71 -21.16
N GLU A 102 -3.45 7.87 -21.53
CA GLU A 102 -2.62 6.80 -22.12
C GLU A 102 -2.25 5.71 -21.09
N LEU A 103 -1.97 6.10 -19.85
CA LEU A 103 -1.57 5.19 -18.78
C LEU A 103 -2.67 5.07 -17.72
N ILE A 104 -2.86 3.84 -17.22
CA ILE A 104 -3.84 3.56 -16.16
C ILE A 104 -5.24 4.02 -16.55
N CYS A 105 -5.61 3.73 -17.81
CA CYS A 105 -6.92 4.05 -18.33
C CYS A 105 -7.97 3.03 -17.89
N PHE A 106 -9.20 3.51 -17.73
CA PHE A 106 -10.38 2.70 -17.47
C PHE A 106 -11.45 3.09 -18.48
N LYS A 107 -11.94 2.14 -19.27
CA LYS A 107 -13.04 2.43 -20.18
C LYS A 107 -14.29 2.79 -19.39
N VAL A 108 -14.98 3.80 -19.87
CA VAL A 108 -16.23 4.32 -19.27
C VAL A 108 -17.29 4.28 -20.36
N SER A 109 -18.38 3.55 -20.14
CA SER A 109 -19.48 3.50 -21.08
C SER A 109 -20.37 4.74 -21.01
N ASP A 110 -21.18 4.99 -22.04
CA ASP A 110 -22.18 6.07 -22.04
C ASP A 110 -23.19 5.88 -20.90
N GLU A 111 -23.52 4.65 -20.55
CA GLU A 111 -24.42 4.33 -19.44
C GLU A 111 -23.75 4.68 -18.10
N ASP A 112 -22.46 4.36 -17.89
CA ASP A 112 -21.72 4.74 -16.68
C ASP A 112 -21.65 6.26 -16.54
N MET A 113 -21.38 6.99 -17.65
CA MET A 113 -21.40 8.45 -17.67
C MET A 113 -22.75 9.02 -17.26
N LYS A 114 -23.85 8.46 -17.78
CA LYS A 114 -25.21 8.86 -17.47
C LYS A 114 -25.54 8.59 -16.00
N GLN A 115 -25.23 7.43 -15.47
CA GLN A 115 -25.42 7.08 -14.06
C GLN A 115 -24.62 8.00 -13.13
N GLN A 116 -23.40 8.36 -13.51
CA GLN A 116 -22.57 9.31 -12.78
C GLN A 116 -23.23 10.70 -12.74
N GLU A 117 -23.72 11.21 -13.88
CA GLU A 117 -24.33 12.54 -13.99
C GLU A 117 -25.69 12.61 -13.30
N GLU A 118 -26.58 11.65 -13.54
CA GLU A 118 -27.99 11.73 -13.10
C GLU A 118 -28.19 11.24 -11.66
N THR A 119 -27.32 10.36 -11.14
CA THR A 119 -27.53 9.70 -9.85
C THR A 119 -26.43 9.96 -8.86
N ILE A 120 -25.17 9.74 -9.25
CA ILE A 120 -24.04 9.72 -8.30
C ILE A 120 -23.65 11.14 -7.88
N ILE A 121 -23.36 12.03 -8.83
CA ILE A 121 -22.97 13.41 -8.55
C ILE A 121 -24.03 14.15 -7.72
N PRO A 122 -25.33 14.14 -8.09
CA PRO A 122 -26.35 14.85 -7.32
C PRO A 122 -26.46 14.42 -5.86
N PHE A 123 -26.13 13.17 -5.57
CA PHE A 123 -26.18 12.65 -4.20
C PHE A 123 -24.85 12.82 -3.45
N TRP A 124 -23.69 12.51 -4.08
CA TRP A 124 -22.41 12.34 -3.37
C TRP A 124 -21.49 13.57 -3.41
N GLU A 125 -21.63 14.50 -4.34
CA GLU A 125 -20.71 15.63 -4.54
C GLU A 125 -20.33 16.33 -3.22
N LYS A 126 -21.32 16.61 -2.36
CA LYS A 126 -21.11 17.28 -1.07
C LYS A 126 -21.09 16.34 0.14
N ARG A 127 -21.24 15.02 -0.07
CA ARG A 127 -21.31 14.01 0.99
C ARG A 127 -20.06 13.19 1.12
N SER A 128 -19.26 13.08 0.04
CA SER A 128 -18.04 12.29 0.02
C SER A 128 -17.04 12.68 1.11
N ILE A 129 -16.25 11.71 1.53
CA ILE A 129 -15.16 11.95 2.49
C ILE A 129 -14.15 12.96 1.94
N ARG A 130 -13.80 12.86 0.64
CA ARG A 130 -12.93 13.87 -0.02
C ARG A 130 -13.46 15.30 0.16
N HIS A 131 -14.74 15.50 -0.09
CA HIS A 131 -15.36 16.82 0.12
C HIS A 131 -15.24 17.29 1.57
N LYS A 132 -15.52 16.41 2.55
CA LYS A 132 -15.38 16.71 3.98
C LYS A 132 -13.93 17.04 4.36
N ILE A 133 -12.97 16.28 3.86
CA ILE A 133 -11.54 16.51 4.08
C ILE A 133 -11.15 17.89 3.56
N ILE A 134 -11.31 18.13 2.27
CA ILE A 134 -10.86 19.38 1.63
C ILE A 134 -11.50 20.61 2.29
N ASN A 135 -12.79 20.54 2.66
CA ASN A 135 -13.46 21.65 3.35
C ASN A 135 -13.01 21.87 4.80
N SER A 136 -12.46 20.84 5.44
CA SER A 136 -11.96 20.92 6.82
C SER A 136 -10.50 21.39 6.91
N MET A 137 -9.75 21.34 5.82
CA MET A 137 -8.34 21.74 5.81
C MET A 137 -8.17 23.25 5.78
N SER A 138 -7.14 23.74 6.50
CA SER A 138 -6.72 25.16 6.43
C SER A 138 -6.22 25.50 5.02
N GLN A 139 -6.22 26.79 4.68
CA GLN A 139 -5.66 27.25 3.41
C GLN A 139 -4.18 26.93 3.31
N GLU A 140 -3.44 27.08 4.39
CA GLU A 140 -2.02 26.72 4.49
C GLU A 140 -1.76 25.24 4.13
N TRP A 141 -2.59 24.31 4.64
CA TRP A 141 -2.50 22.89 4.28
C TRP A 141 -2.75 22.66 2.79
N LYS A 142 -3.79 23.29 2.24
CA LYS A 142 -4.14 23.20 0.82
C LYS A 142 -3.02 23.70 -0.08
N ASP A 143 -2.46 24.86 0.25
CA ASP A 143 -1.36 25.46 -0.50
C ASP A 143 -0.12 24.57 -0.47
N CYS A 144 0.22 23.98 0.67
CA CYS A 144 1.33 23.01 0.78
C CYS A 144 1.09 21.71 0.00
N TYR A 145 -0.16 21.20 0.01
CA TYR A 145 -0.58 20.03 -0.75
C TYR A 145 -0.48 20.28 -2.27
N GLU A 146 -0.99 21.40 -2.74
CA GLU A 146 -0.93 21.83 -4.15
C GLU A 146 0.51 22.06 -4.63
N ALA A 147 1.37 22.61 -3.77
CA ALA A 147 2.77 22.86 -4.06
C ALA A 147 3.64 21.56 -4.04
N GLY A 148 3.08 20.43 -3.63
CA GLY A 148 3.80 19.17 -3.52
C GLY A 148 4.87 19.14 -2.42
N ILE A 149 4.65 19.87 -1.31
CA ILE A 149 5.41 19.70 -0.07
C ILE A 149 5.14 18.32 0.53
N PHE A 150 3.90 17.90 0.43
CA PHE A 150 3.43 16.57 0.82
C PHE A 150 2.23 16.14 -0.02
N THR A 151 1.91 14.85 0.02
CA THR A 151 0.68 14.30 -0.53
C THR A 151 -0.24 13.77 0.57
N GLU A 152 -1.44 13.31 0.21
CA GLU A 152 -2.41 12.74 1.13
C GLU A 152 -3.14 11.55 0.50
N PHE A 153 -2.93 10.35 1.04
CA PHE A 153 -3.56 9.14 0.51
C PHE A 153 -5.07 9.09 0.75
N MET A 154 -5.49 9.57 1.92
CA MET A 154 -6.86 9.36 2.40
C MET A 154 -7.89 10.29 1.74
N GLU A 155 -7.48 11.15 0.82
CA GLU A 155 -8.43 12.04 0.13
C GLU A 155 -9.26 11.32 -0.96
N GLN A 156 -8.80 10.18 -1.47
CA GLN A 156 -9.51 9.36 -2.45
C GLN A 156 -9.58 7.88 -2.09
N ARG A 157 -8.91 7.45 -1.02
CA ARG A 157 -8.77 6.06 -0.64
C ARG A 157 -9.12 5.83 0.82
N GLY A 158 -9.48 4.60 1.15
CA GLY A 158 -9.53 4.13 2.53
C GLY A 158 -8.14 4.14 3.17
N PRO A 159 -8.06 4.22 4.51
CA PRO A 159 -6.78 4.27 5.21
C PRO A 159 -6.05 2.93 5.22
N GLY A 160 -4.74 3.02 5.32
CA GLY A 160 -3.90 1.95 5.81
C GLY A 160 -3.51 0.85 4.84
N HIS A 161 -2.75 -0.06 5.40
CA HIS A 161 -2.35 -1.33 4.81
C HIS A 161 -3.10 -2.45 5.50
N THR A 162 -3.89 -3.20 4.76
CA THR A 162 -4.67 -4.31 5.28
C THR A 162 -3.97 -5.63 4.99
N VAL A 163 -3.64 -6.37 6.04
CA VAL A 163 -2.85 -7.60 5.91
C VAL A 163 -3.54 -8.76 6.61
N GLY A 164 -3.59 -9.90 5.90
CA GLY A 164 -4.15 -11.15 6.39
C GLY A 164 -3.30 -11.79 7.49
N SER A 165 -3.99 -12.43 8.42
CA SER A 165 -3.37 -13.25 9.46
C SER A 165 -3.97 -14.66 9.48
N GLU A 166 -3.40 -15.52 10.31
CA GLU A 166 -3.92 -16.88 10.54
C GLU A 166 -5.35 -16.91 11.08
N LYS A 167 -5.83 -15.82 11.66
CA LYS A 167 -7.17 -15.68 12.27
C LYS A 167 -8.30 -16.07 11.32
N ILE A 168 -8.22 -15.64 10.05
CA ILE A 168 -9.27 -15.88 9.06
C ILE A 168 -9.44 -17.35 8.68
N TYR A 169 -8.45 -18.19 8.95
CA TYR A 169 -8.51 -19.62 8.67
C TYR A 169 -8.97 -20.43 9.90
N ALA A 170 -8.72 -19.88 11.09
CA ALA A 170 -9.05 -20.53 12.37
C ALA A 170 -10.51 -20.40 12.77
N LYS A 171 -11.19 -19.35 12.30
CA LYS A 171 -12.61 -19.05 12.57
C LYS A 171 -13.38 -18.79 11.27
N GLY A 172 -14.67 -19.13 11.26
CA GLY A 172 -15.61 -18.65 10.26
C GLY A 172 -16.39 -17.43 10.75
N PHE A 173 -17.19 -16.84 9.89
CA PHE A 173 -17.93 -15.63 10.24
C PHE A 173 -19.09 -15.91 11.22
N LEU A 174 -19.56 -17.14 11.38
CA LEU A 174 -20.46 -17.54 12.47
C LEU A 174 -19.71 -17.49 13.82
N ASP A 175 -18.47 -17.98 13.90
CA ASP A 175 -17.67 -17.93 15.12
C ASP A 175 -17.37 -16.47 15.55
N TYR A 176 -17.13 -15.57 14.57
CA TYR A 176 -16.97 -14.13 14.85
C TYR A 176 -18.28 -13.50 15.33
N GLN A 177 -19.42 -13.92 14.79
CA GLN A 177 -20.72 -13.43 15.22
C GLN A 177 -21.00 -13.80 16.68
N GLU A 178 -20.63 -15.02 17.12
CA GLU A 178 -20.70 -15.42 18.53
C GLU A 178 -19.79 -14.54 19.41
N ASP A 179 -18.52 -14.29 19.01
CA ASP A 179 -17.61 -13.39 19.75
C ASP A 179 -18.21 -11.97 19.89
N ILE A 180 -18.86 -11.45 18.84
CA ILE A 180 -19.49 -10.13 18.82
C ILE A 180 -20.70 -10.10 19.75
N GLU A 181 -21.56 -11.13 19.73
CA GLU A 181 -22.72 -11.24 20.63
C GLU A 181 -22.28 -11.29 22.08
N GLU A 182 -21.23 -12.05 22.41
CA GLU A 182 -20.62 -12.06 23.75
C GLU A 182 -20.10 -10.69 24.17
N ALA A 183 -19.42 -9.99 23.23
CA ALA A 183 -18.92 -8.63 23.48
C ALA A 183 -20.07 -7.63 23.74
N ILE A 184 -21.16 -7.71 22.98
CA ILE A 184 -22.37 -6.88 23.20
C ILE A 184 -22.98 -7.17 24.57
N ALA A 185 -23.11 -8.44 24.95
CA ALA A 185 -23.66 -8.85 26.24
C ALA A 185 -22.81 -8.39 27.45
N ALA A 186 -21.51 -8.19 27.22
CA ALA A 186 -20.58 -7.75 28.26
C ALA A 186 -20.53 -6.21 28.44
N ILE A 187 -21.23 -5.43 27.63
CA ILE A 187 -21.20 -3.95 27.72
C ILE A 187 -21.84 -3.49 29.04
N ASP A 188 -21.09 -2.69 29.78
CA ASP A 188 -21.60 -2.05 31.02
C ASP A 188 -22.28 -0.72 30.68
N PHE A 189 -23.56 -0.77 30.36
CA PHE A 189 -24.34 0.45 30.05
C PHE A 189 -24.51 1.39 31.27
N LEU A 190 -24.14 0.96 32.46
CA LEU A 190 -24.26 1.80 33.67
C LEU A 190 -23.02 2.68 33.90
N ASN A 191 -21.82 2.13 33.66
CA ASN A 191 -20.58 2.78 34.04
C ASN A 191 -19.65 3.09 32.84
N ASP A 192 -19.89 2.54 31.65
CA ASP A 192 -19.08 2.81 30.47
C ASP A 192 -19.64 3.99 29.67
N PRO A 193 -18.95 5.14 29.60
CA PRO A 193 -19.43 6.30 28.85
C PRO A 193 -19.46 6.09 27.34
N GLU A 194 -18.76 5.07 26.80
CA GLU A 194 -18.73 4.69 25.39
C GLU A 194 -19.65 3.50 25.06
N ALA A 195 -20.54 3.09 25.98
CA ALA A 195 -21.35 1.87 25.84
C ALA A 195 -22.25 1.87 24.61
N ILE A 196 -22.81 3.02 24.25
CA ILE A 196 -23.69 3.17 23.07
C ILE A 196 -22.86 3.04 21.79
N GLU A 197 -21.75 3.73 21.70
CA GLU A 197 -20.84 3.70 20.58
C GLU A 197 -20.29 2.28 20.35
N LYS A 198 -19.86 1.59 21.42
CA LYS A 198 -19.40 0.21 21.36
C LYS A 198 -20.48 -0.74 20.85
N ARG A 199 -21.71 -0.59 21.34
CA ARG A 199 -22.86 -1.37 20.86
C ARG A 199 -23.08 -1.18 19.36
N ASP A 200 -23.04 0.06 18.90
CA ASP A 200 -23.33 0.41 17.50
C ASP A 200 -22.24 -0.13 16.57
N GLU A 201 -20.96 -0.04 16.97
CA GLU A 201 -19.83 -0.65 16.25
C GLU A 201 -19.98 -2.17 16.16
N LEU A 202 -20.24 -2.84 17.29
CA LEU A 202 -20.41 -4.29 17.34
C LEU A 202 -21.63 -4.76 16.53
N ARG A 203 -22.74 -4.01 16.52
CA ARG A 203 -23.89 -4.30 15.65
C ARG A 203 -23.53 -4.20 14.16
N GLY A 204 -22.79 -3.16 13.77
CA GLY A 204 -22.25 -3.06 12.42
C GLY A 204 -21.41 -4.26 12.04
N MET A 205 -20.52 -4.72 12.93
CA MET A 205 -19.71 -5.93 12.72
C MET A 205 -20.58 -7.20 12.60
N SER A 206 -21.61 -7.36 13.44
CA SER A 206 -22.51 -8.52 13.38
C SER A 206 -23.26 -8.58 12.04
N ILE A 207 -23.79 -7.45 11.55
CA ILE A 207 -24.44 -7.36 10.23
C ILE A 207 -23.46 -7.78 9.12
N MET A 208 -22.20 -7.32 9.19
CA MET A 208 -21.19 -7.66 8.19
C MET A 208 -20.83 -9.16 8.15
N CYS A 209 -20.93 -9.86 9.28
CA CYS A 209 -20.78 -11.32 9.28
C CYS A 209 -21.86 -11.97 8.41
N ASP A 210 -23.12 -11.54 8.53
CA ASP A 210 -24.20 -12.03 7.67
C ASP A 210 -23.94 -11.73 6.20
N ASP A 211 -23.43 -10.55 5.89
CA ASP A 211 -23.30 -10.05 4.53
C ASP A 211 -22.29 -10.84 3.69
N ILE A 212 -21.15 -11.17 4.26
CA ILE A 212 -20.16 -12.00 3.56
C ILE A 212 -20.65 -13.44 3.39
N MET A 213 -21.46 -13.95 4.35
CA MET A 213 -22.09 -15.26 4.22
C MET A 213 -23.16 -15.27 3.12
N ILE A 214 -23.85 -14.16 2.86
CA ILE A 214 -24.77 -14.02 1.72
C ILE A 214 -24.01 -14.19 0.41
N LEU A 215 -22.84 -13.55 0.27
CA LEU A 215 -22.00 -13.70 -0.93
C LEU A 215 -21.57 -15.15 -1.13
N GLY A 216 -21.17 -15.86 -0.06
CA GLY A 216 -20.84 -17.28 -0.08
C GLY A 216 -22.02 -18.15 -0.59
N LYS A 217 -23.21 -17.99 -0.01
CA LYS A 217 -24.42 -18.71 -0.41
C LYS A 217 -24.83 -18.45 -1.87
N ARG A 218 -24.74 -17.20 -2.32
CA ARG A 218 -25.05 -16.84 -3.72
C ARG A 218 -24.04 -17.44 -4.69
N SER A 219 -22.76 -17.45 -4.35
CA SER A 219 -21.71 -18.09 -5.15
C SER A 219 -21.94 -19.61 -5.26
N ALA A 220 -22.32 -20.27 -4.17
CA ALA A 220 -22.66 -21.68 -4.18
C ALA A 220 -23.88 -21.99 -5.07
N ALA A 221 -24.93 -21.16 -4.98
CA ALA A 221 -26.12 -21.31 -5.80
C ALA A 221 -25.84 -21.19 -7.30
N LEU A 222 -25.04 -20.15 -7.69
CA LEU A 222 -24.63 -19.95 -9.08
C LEU A 222 -23.79 -21.13 -9.60
N ALA A 223 -22.85 -21.63 -8.79
CA ALA A 223 -22.02 -22.77 -9.18
C ALA A 223 -22.87 -24.05 -9.42
N ARG A 224 -23.91 -24.29 -8.62
CA ARG A 224 -24.85 -25.40 -8.86
C ARG A 224 -25.66 -25.21 -10.13
N GLU A 225 -26.19 -24.01 -10.35
CA GLU A 225 -26.94 -23.68 -11.56
C GLU A 225 -26.11 -23.93 -12.83
N LEU A 226 -24.82 -23.54 -12.80
CA LEU A 226 -23.90 -23.79 -13.91
C LEU A 226 -23.57 -25.28 -14.04
N ALA A 227 -23.40 -26.02 -12.94
CA ALA A 227 -23.17 -27.48 -12.95
C ALA A 227 -24.34 -28.25 -13.55
N ASP A 228 -25.57 -27.80 -13.32
CA ASP A 228 -26.77 -28.44 -13.90
C ASP A 228 -26.84 -28.28 -15.44
N LYS A 229 -26.24 -27.22 -15.95
CA LYS A 229 -26.19 -26.93 -17.39
C LYS A 229 -24.93 -27.47 -18.10
N GLU A 230 -23.94 -27.90 -17.30
CA GLU A 230 -22.63 -28.31 -17.82
C GLU A 230 -22.68 -29.75 -18.37
N SER A 231 -22.17 -29.95 -19.55
CA SER A 231 -22.07 -31.22 -20.25
C SER A 231 -20.74 -31.96 -20.01
N ASP A 232 -19.66 -31.21 -19.76
CA ASP A 232 -18.37 -31.79 -19.41
C ASP A 232 -18.41 -32.27 -17.96
N SER A 233 -18.22 -33.59 -17.77
CA SER A 233 -18.30 -34.21 -16.45
C SER A 233 -17.24 -33.69 -15.48
N VAL A 234 -16.05 -33.41 -15.96
CA VAL A 234 -14.95 -32.88 -15.12
C VAL A 234 -15.29 -31.46 -14.66
N ARG A 235 -15.73 -30.60 -15.58
CA ARG A 235 -16.13 -29.24 -15.23
C ARG A 235 -17.34 -29.22 -14.30
N LYS A 236 -18.30 -30.09 -14.52
CA LYS A 236 -19.47 -30.26 -13.64
C LYS A 236 -19.05 -30.60 -12.21
N GLU A 237 -18.15 -31.57 -12.04
CA GLU A 237 -17.62 -31.95 -10.71
C GLU A 237 -16.87 -30.77 -10.05
N GLU A 238 -16.08 -30.01 -10.81
CA GLU A 238 -15.41 -28.81 -10.29
C GLU A 238 -16.41 -27.74 -9.81
N LEU A 239 -17.46 -27.46 -10.58
CA LEU A 239 -18.51 -26.51 -10.20
C LEU A 239 -19.25 -26.97 -8.92
N LEU A 240 -19.54 -28.28 -8.79
CA LEU A 240 -20.12 -28.84 -7.57
C LEU A 240 -19.15 -28.73 -6.36
N GLN A 241 -17.84 -28.90 -6.59
CA GLN A 241 -16.82 -28.71 -5.54
C GLN A 241 -16.72 -27.24 -5.13
N ILE A 242 -16.76 -26.30 -6.09
CA ILE A 242 -16.81 -24.86 -5.83
C ILE A 242 -18.04 -24.54 -4.96
N ALA A 243 -19.20 -25.07 -5.31
CA ALA A 243 -20.43 -24.89 -4.52
C ALA A 243 -20.26 -25.41 -3.11
N ALA A 244 -19.76 -26.65 -2.94
CA ALA A 244 -19.51 -27.25 -1.64
C ALA A 244 -18.53 -26.45 -0.77
N ASN A 245 -17.48 -25.91 -1.37
CA ASN A 245 -16.54 -25.02 -0.67
C ASN A 245 -17.23 -23.72 -0.23
N CYS A 246 -18.07 -23.12 -1.08
CA CYS A 246 -18.81 -21.89 -0.76
C CYS A 246 -19.93 -22.08 0.26
N ASP A 247 -20.42 -23.31 0.46
CA ASP A 247 -21.33 -23.63 1.56
C ASP A 247 -20.62 -23.65 2.93
N ILE A 248 -19.34 -23.99 2.95
CA ILE A 248 -18.54 -24.05 4.18
C ILE A 248 -17.95 -22.68 4.48
N VAL A 249 -17.20 -22.11 3.57
CA VAL A 249 -16.57 -20.81 3.76
C VAL A 249 -17.35 -19.72 3.00
N PRO A 250 -17.53 -18.50 3.57
CA PRO A 250 -16.86 -17.98 4.78
C PRO A 250 -17.57 -18.26 6.11
N ALA A 251 -18.72 -18.96 6.12
CA ALA A 251 -19.52 -19.15 7.34
C ALA A 251 -18.75 -19.92 8.44
N HIS A 252 -18.05 -20.96 8.06
CA HIS A 252 -17.33 -21.85 8.98
C HIS A 252 -15.81 -21.78 8.73
N LYS A 253 -15.02 -22.21 9.73
CA LYS A 253 -13.56 -22.33 9.62
C LYS A 253 -13.16 -23.27 8.49
N THR A 254 -12.01 -23.03 7.92
CA THR A 254 -11.43 -23.81 6.81
C THR A 254 -11.00 -25.21 7.26
N LYS A 255 -11.13 -26.20 6.38
CA LYS A 255 -10.75 -27.59 6.63
C LYS A 255 -9.80 -28.14 5.56
N THR A 256 -9.82 -27.59 4.34
CA THR A 256 -9.03 -28.06 3.20
C THR A 256 -8.25 -26.92 2.58
N TYR A 257 -7.23 -27.28 1.81
CA TYR A 257 -6.39 -26.31 1.11
C TYR A 257 -7.19 -25.40 0.16
N TRP A 258 -8.14 -25.98 -0.60
CA TRP A 258 -8.98 -25.19 -1.50
C TRP A 258 -9.92 -24.25 -0.72
N GLN A 259 -10.51 -24.71 0.39
CA GLN A 259 -11.29 -23.84 1.27
C GLN A 259 -10.45 -22.70 1.86
N ALA A 260 -9.21 -22.97 2.25
CA ALA A 260 -8.33 -21.93 2.79
C ALA A 260 -8.03 -20.84 1.74
N ILE A 261 -7.70 -21.20 0.50
CA ILE A 261 -7.54 -20.24 -0.60
C ILE A 261 -8.84 -19.47 -0.84
N LYS A 262 -9.99 -20.17 -0.82
CA LYS A 262 -11.29 -19.52 -1.04
C LYS A 262 -11.68 -18.58 0.11
N MET A 263 -11.40 -18.93 1.36
CA MET A 263 -11.59 -18.06 2.52
C MET A 263 -10.76 -16.77 2.38
N ASN A 264 -9.48 -16.90 2.05
CA ASN A 264 -8.63 -15.74 1.78
C ASN A 264 -9.25 -14.82 0.73
N TRP A 265 -9.77 -15.41 -0.36
CA TRP A 265 -10.39 -14.64 -1.43
C TRP A 265 -11.70 -13.96 -1.01
N PHE A 266 -12.55 -14.61 -0.22
CA PHE A 266 -13.76 -13.97 0.32
C PHE A 266 -13.43 -12.81 1.25
N VAL A 267 -12.41 -12.95 2.09
CA VAL A 267 -11.96 -11.86 2.95
C VAL A 267 -11.38 -10.71 2.13
N HIS A 268 -10.60 -11.01 1.09
CA HIS A 268 -10.11 -9.99 0.14
C HIS A 268 -11.27 -9.20 -0.49
N LEU A 269 -12.31 -9.88 -0.96
CA LEU A 269 -13.50 -9.24 -1.53
C LEU A 269 -14.26 -8.42 -0.48
N GLY A 270 -14.38 -8.92 0.75
CA GLY A 270 -15.02 -8.21 1.85
C GLY A 270 -14.34 -6.87 2.10
N VAL A 271 -13.05 -6.88 2.37
CA VAL A 271 -12.26 -5.65 2.64
C VAL A 271 -12.29 -4.70 1.46
N THR A 272 -12.04 -5.20 0.24
CA THR A 272 -11.90 -4.34 -0.95
C THR A 272 -13.23 -3.84 -1.52
N THR A 273 -14.36 -4.43 -1.11
CA THR A 273 -15.70 -3.93 -1.42
C THR A 273 -16.18 -2.91 -0.39
N GLU A 274 -15.83 -3.09 0.90
CA GLU A 274 -16.18 -2.16 1.98
C GLU A 274 -15.44 -0.83 1.83
N LEU A 275 -14.12 -0.90 1.62
CA LEU A 275 -13.25 0.25 1.46
C LEU A 275 -12.43 0.12 0.18
N ASN A 276 -11.87 1.20 -0.28
CA ASN A 276 -10.77 1.21 -1.23
C ASN A 276 -9.46 1.40 -0.45
N PRO A 277 -8.89 0.35 0.18
CA PRO A 277 -7.67 0.49 0.96
C PRO A 277 -6.47 0.76 0.03
N TRP A 278 -5.42 1.37 0.60
CA TRP A 278 -4.20 1.68 -0.14
C TRP A 278 -3.56 0.44 -0.77
N ASP A 279 -3.31 -0.56 0.05
CA ASP A 279 -2.89 -1.88 -0.39
C ASP A 279 -4.06 -2.82 -0.21
N ALA A 280 -4.84 -3.07 -1.20
CA ALA A 280 -5.98 -3.99 -1.18
C ALA A 280 -6.07 -4.85 0.12
N TYR A 281 -6.04 -6.17 0.04
CA TYR A 281 -5.89 -7.02 1.21
C TYR A 281 -4.69 -7.96 0.97
N SER A 282 -3.54 -7.64 1.54
CA SER A 282 -2.36 -8.49 1.42
C SER A 282 -2.53 -9.78 2.23
N PRO A 283 -2.28 -10.98 1.65
CA PRO A 283 -2.50 -12.25 2.35
C PRO A 283 -1.55 -12.50 3.54
N GLY A 284 -0.54 -11.68 3.72
CA GLY A 284 0.46 -11.88 4.76
C GLY A 284 1.39 -13.06 4.44
N ARG A 285 1.66 -13.91 5.43
CA ARG A 285 2.52 -15.10 5.31
C ARG A 285 1.75 -16.27 4.71
N LEU A 286 1.39 -16.14 3.44
CA LEU A 286 0.46 -17.05 2.76
C LEU A 286 0.96 -18.50 2.77
N ASP A 287 2.25 -18.73 2.58
CA ASP A 287 2.86 -20.06 2.61
C ASP A 287 2.67 -20.76 3.97
N GLN A 288 2.95 -20.06 5.07
CA GLN A 288 2.80 -20.60 6.42
C GLN A 288 1.33 -20.79 6.80
N HIS A 289 0.43 -19.92 6.32
CA HIS A 289 -0.99 -20.03 6.57
C HIS A 289 -1.63 -21.20 5.82
N LEU A 290 -1.20 -21.48 4.60
CA LEU A 290 -1.78 -22.54 3.76
C LEU A 290 -1.15 -23.92 3.99
N ASN A 291 0.11 -23.97 4.47
CA ASN A 291 0.87 -25.22 4.58
C ASN A 291 0.19 -26.29 5.44
N PRO A 292 -0.42 -26.00 6.61
CA PRO A 292 -1.10 -27.03 7.40
C PRO A 292 -2.26 -27.72 6.65
N PHE A 293 -2.98 -26.96 5.81
CA PHE A 293 -4.05 -27.52 4.98
C PHE A 293 -3.51 -28.30 3.80
N TYR A 294 -2.41 -27.83 3.22
CA TYR A 294 -1.70 -28.53 2.14
C TYR A 294 -1.20 -29.91 2.61
N GLU A 295 -0.46 -29.98 3.72
CA GLU A 295 0.06 -31.21 4.28
C GLU A 295 -1.07 -32.19 4.62
N ALA A 296 -2.13 -31.74 5.28
CA ALA A 296 -3.27 -32.58 5.63
C ALA A 296 -4.01 -33.13 4.40
N ASP A 297 -4.13 -32.38 3.33
CA ASP A 297 -4.80 -32.82 2.11
C ASP A 297 -3.92 -33.73 1.25
N ILE A 298 -2.60 -33.50 1.22
CA ILE A 298 -1.64 -34.41 0.58
C ILE A 298 -1.60 -35.78 1.31
N GLU A 299 -1.51 -35.78 2.65
CA GLU A 299 -1.48 -36.99 3.46
C GLU A 299 -2.79 -37.80 3.30
N ALA A 300 -3.92 -37.12 3.25
CA ALA A 300 -5.22 -37.75 3.04
C ALA A 300 -5.50 -38.16 1.58
N GLY A 301 -4.62 -37.87 0.64
CA GLY A 301 -4.80 -38.15 -0.78
C GLY A 301 -5.91 -37.36 -1.47
N ARG A 302 -6.37 -36.26 -0.86
CA ARG A 302 -7.38 -35.36 -1.44
C ARG A 302 -6.79 -34.33 -2.40
N LEU A 303 -5.50 -34.09 -2.31
CA LEU A 303 -4.76 -33.10 -3.07
C LEU A 303 -3.45 -33.72 -3.60
N ASP A 304 -3.08 -33.38 -4.80
CA ASP A 304 -1.71 -33.57 -5.29
C ASP A 304 -1.02 -32.22 -5.52
N LYS A 305 0.29 -32.27 -5.71
CA LYS A 305 1.11 -31.08 -5.88
C LYS A 305 0.72 -30.26 -7.12
N SER A 306 0.25 -30.93 -8.18
CA SER A 306 -0.18 -30.27 -9.42
C SER A 306 -1.44 -29.47 -9.22
N LYS A 307 -2.42 -30.06 -8.53
CA LYS A 307 -3.68 -29.38 -8.20
C LYS A 307 -3.47 -28.25 -7.20
N ALA A 308 -2.57 -28.43 -6.23
CA ALA A 308 -2.21 -27.37 -5.29
C ALA A 308 -1.63 -26.14 -6.01
N LYS A 309 -0.72 -26.38 -6.97
CA LYS A 309 -0.14 -25.32 -7.81
C LYS A 309 -1.22 -24.65 -8.68
N GLU A 310 -2.09 -25.41 -9.35
CA GLU A 310 -3.17 -24.89 -10.19
C GLU A 310 -4.12 -23.96 -9.38
N LEU A 311 -4.44 -24.30 -8.14
CA LEU A 311 -5.28 -23.47 -7.27
C LEU A 311 -4.59 -22.13 -6.92
N LEU A 312 -3.29 -22.14 -6.67
CA LEU A 312 -2.52 -20.90 -6.48
C LEU A 312 -2.45 -20.06 -7.76
N GLU A 313 -2.24 -20.69 -8.91
CA GLU A 313 -2.24 -20.00 -10.20
C GLU A 313 -3.60 -19.33 -10.48
N CYS A 314 -4.71 -19.99 -10.16
CA CYS A 314 -6.05 -19.39 -10.20
C CYS A 314 -6.17 -18.19 -9.25
N LEU A 315 -5.60 -18.27 -8.04
CA LEU A 315 -5.59 -17.15 -7.11
C LEU A 315 -4.78 -15.96 -7.66
N TRP A 316 -3.62 -16.21 -8.31
CA TRP A 316 -2.84 -15.17 -8.98
C TRP A 316 -3.63 -14.45 -10.07
N VAL A 317 -4.38 -15.19 -10.89
CA VAL A 317 -5.29 -14.59 -11.88
C VAL A 317 -6.33 -13.70 -11.21
N LYS A 318 -6.93 -14.15 -10.10
CA LYS A 318 -7.92 -13.35 -9.36
C LYS A 318 -7.33 -12.02 -8.86
N PHE A 319 -6.14 -12.03 -8.28
CA PHE A 319 -5.48 -10.78 -7.87
C PHE A 319 -5.25 -9.84 -9.06
N ASN A 320 -4.78 -10.37 -10.20
CA ASN A 320 -4.50 -9.54 -11.38
C ASN A 320 -5.78 -8.99 -12.04
N ASN A 321 -6.90 -9.67 -11.88
CA ASN A 321 -8.20 -9.28 -12.42
C ASN A 321 -8.89 -8.13 -11.66
N GLN A 322 -8.29 -7.66 -10.55
CA GLN A 322 -8.88 -6.61 -9.74
C GLN A 322 -8.13 -5.28 -9.93
N PRO A 323 -8.48 -4.44 -10.90
CA PRO A 323 -7.88 -3.13 -11.03
C PRO A 323 -8.10 -2.31 -9.76
N ALA A 324 -7.11 -1.50 -9.41
CA ALA A 324 -7.26 -0.53 -8.33
C ALA A 324 -8.38 0.44 -8.68
N PRO A 325 -9.22 0.84 -7.72
CA PRO A 325 -10.22 1.87 -7.97
C PRO A 325 -9.59 3.14 -8.55
N PRO A 326 -10.28 3.81 -9.48
CA PRO A 326 -9.70 4.90 -10.27
C PRO A 326 -9.28 6.08 -9.41
N LYS A 327 -8.18 6.70 -9.78
CA LYS A 327 -7.59 7.88 -9.13
C LYS A 327 -7.40 8.99 -10.15
N VAL A 328 -7.44 10.23 -9.67
CA VAL A 328 -7.21 11.44 -10.47
C VAL A 328 -6.34 12.44 -9.70
N GLY A 329 -5.83 13.46 -10.39
CA GLY A 329 -5.07 14.54 -9.79
C GLY A 329 -3.79 14.10 -9.09
N ILE A 330 -3.49 14.70 -7.93
CA ILE A 330 -2.26 14.44 -7.15
C ILE A 330 -2.21 12.99 -6.68
N THR A 331 -3.31 12.43 -6.23
CA THR A 331 -3.39 11.02 -5.76
C THR A 331 -3.01 10.01 -6.86
N LEU A 332 -3.34 10.30 -8.14
CA LEU A 332 -2.84 9.50 -9.25
C LEU A 332 -1.33 9.62 -9.40
N LYS A 333 -0.78 10.83 -9.30
CA LYS A 333 0.65 11.11 -9.49
C LYS A 333 1.51 10.52 -8.37
N GLU A 334 1.02 10.54 -7.13
CA GLU A 334 1.75 9.94 -5.99
C GLU A 334 1.86 8.41 -6.09
N SER A 335 0.84 7.77 -6.67
CA SER A 335 0.80 6.32 -6.83
C SER A 335 0.02 5.94 -8.08
N SER A 336 0.69 5.87 -9.20
CA SER A 336 0.13 5.44 -10.46
C SER A 336 0.02 3.91 -10.58
N THR A 337 -0.38 3.23 -9.52
CA THR A 337 -0.64 1.78 -9.56
C THR A 337 -1.93 1.48 -10.29
N TYR A 338 -1.90 0.44 -11.10
CA TYR A 338 -2.97 0.03 -11.98
C TYR A 338 -3.93 -0.98 -11.33
N THR A 339 -3.37 -1.94 -10.59
CA THR A 339 -4.12 -2.99 -9.90
C THR A 339 -4.15 -2.74 -8.39
N ASP A 340 -5.04 -3.46 -7.68
CA ASP A 340 -4.94 -3.56 -6.23
C ASP A 340 -3.57 -4.08 -5.85
N PHE A 341 -2.91 -3.41 -4.91
CA PHE A 341 -1.55 -3.74 -4.51
C PHE A 341 -1.58 -4.74 -3.35
N ALA A 342 -1.36 -6.03 -3.65
CA ALA A 342 -1.27 -7.09 -2.65
C ALA A 342 0.14 -7.67 -2.62
N ASN A 343 0.75 -7.81 -1.43
CA ASN A 343 2.10 -8.33 -1.26
C ASN A 343 2.08 -9.65 -0.47
N ILE A 344 2.49 -10.73 -1.11
CA ILE A 344 2.55 -12.07 -0.51
C ILE A 344 3.91 -12.27 0.13
N ASN A 345 3.92 -12.63 1.41
CA ASN A 345 5.14 -12.94 2.14
C ASN A 345 5.40 -14.45 2.14
N THR A 346 6.64 -14.85 1.83
CA THR A 346 7.11 -16.24 1.80
C THR A 346 8.38 -16.45 2.60
N GLY A 347 8.53 -17.60 3.25
CA GLY A 347 9.70 -17.93 4.06
C GLY A 347 9.73 -17.22 5.41
N GLY A 348 10.91 -16.71 5.79
CA GLY A 348 11.13 -16.10 7.10
C GLY A 348 11.18 -17.12 8.23
N ILE A 349 10.65 -16.76 9.39
CA ILE A 349 10.57 -17.66 10.56
C ILE A 349 9.12 -17.89 10.99
N THR A 350 8.87 -19.00 11.66
CA THR A 350 7.60 -19.30 12.31
C THR A 350 7.39 -18.47 13.59
N PRO A 351 6.17 -18.41 14.15
CA PRO A 351 5.93 -17.76 15.44
C PRO A 351 6.83 -18.28 16.58
N ASP A 352 7.24 -19.55 16.52
CA ASP A 352 8.13 -20.18 17.50
C ASP A 352 9.61 -19.86 17.25
N GLY A 353 9.90 -19.18 16.13
CA GLY A 353 11.26 -18.77 15.75
C GLY A 353 12.04 -19.81 14.96
N GLU A 354 11.40 -20.84 14.41
CA GLU A 354 12.00 -21.83 13.52
C GLU A 354 11.94 -21.38 12.04
N ASP A 355 12.58 -22.14 11.15
CA ASP A 355 12.52 -21.88 9.70
C ASP A 355 11.07 -21.94 9.21
N GLY A 356 10.62 -20.90 8.51
CA GLY A 356 9.27 -20.79 7.98
C GLY A 356 9.11 -21.33 6.55
N VAL A 357 10.21 -21.69 5.89
CA VAL A 357 10.16 -22.23 4.53
C VAL A 357 9.55 -23.63 4.53
N ASN A 358 8.59 -23.87 3.65
CA ASN A 358 7.84 -25.12 3.52
C ASN A 358 7.53 -25.43 2.04
N ASP A 359 6.81 -26.51 1.77
CA ASP A 359 6.49 -26.92 0.39
C ASP A 359 5.66 -25.86 -0.37
N VAL A 360 4.74 -25.18 0.31
CA VAL A 360 3.93 -24.12 -0.29
C VAL A 360 4.81 -22.90 -0.63
N SER A 361 5.88 -22.62 0.13
CA SER A 361 6.85 -21.57 -0.21
C SER A 361 7.47 -21.79 -1.59
N TYR A 362 7.87 -23.04 -1.91
CA TYR A 362 8.40 -23.38 -3.23
C TYR A 362 7.33 -23.35 -4.32
N LEU A 363 6.08 -23.77 -4.03
CA LEU A 363 4.97 -23.63 -4.98
C LEU A 363 4.72 -22.17 -5.34
N ILE A 364 4.72 -21.27 -4.36
CA ILE A 364 4.55 -19.82 -4.59
C ILE A 364 5.66 -19.28 -5.48
N LEU A 365 6.93 -19.66 -5.24
CA LEU A 365 8.04 -19.25 -6.11
C LEU A 365 7.86 -19.76 -7.55
N ASP A 366 7.39 -20.99 -7.74
CA ASP A 366 7.15 -21.55 -9.08
C ASP A 366 5.99 -20.83 -9.77
N VAL A 367 4.88 -20.59 -9.07
CA VAL A 367 3.73 -19.83 -9.59
C VAL A 367 4.14 -18.41 -10.00
N MET A 368 4.89 -17.71 -9.16
CA MET A 368 5.40 -16.38 -9.47
C MET A 368 6.26 -16.36 -10.73
N ASP A 369 7.20 -17.32 -10.86
CA ASP A 369 8.10 -17.44 -12.01
C ASP A 369 7.36 -17.73 -13.32
N GLU A 370 6.27 -18.47 -13.26
CA GLU A 370 5.49 -18.88 -14.42
C GLU A 370 4.43 -17.85 -14.82
N MET A 371 3.70 -17.33 -13.84
CA MET A 371 2.56 -16.44 -14.11
C MET A 371 2.99 -15.06 -14.62
N LYS A 372 4.01 -14.44 -14.01
CA LYS A 372 4.53 -13.11 -14.39
C LYS A 372 3.42 -12.06 -14.60
N LEU A 373 2.47 -12.02 -13.68
CA LEU A 373 1.40 -11.04 -13.67
C LEU A 373 1.81 -9.81 -12.87
N LEU A 374 1.18 -8.67 -13.09
CA LEU A 374 1.45 -7.43 -12.34
C LEU A 374 1.14 -7.60 -10.85
N GLN A 375 0.09 -8.35 -10.54
CA GLN A 375 -0.32 -8.68 -9.19
C GLN A 375 -0.62 -10.18 -9.05
N PRO A 376 -0.42 -10.71 -7.83
CA PRO A 376 0.08 -10.05 -6.63
C PRO A 376 1.58 -9.80 -6.68
N SER A 377 2.05 -8.76 -5.98
CA SER A 377 3.45 -8.62 -5.61
C SER A 377 3.85 -9.73 -4.63
N SER A 378 5.11 -10.13 -4.65
CA SER A 378 5.59 -11.19 -3.76
C SER A 378 6.99 -10.90 -3.26
N ASN A 379 7.26 -11.31 -2.03
CA ASN A 379 8.56 -11.18 -1.41
C ASN A 379 9.03 -12.48 -0.78
N VAL A 380 10.34 -12.57 -0.58
CA VAL A 380 10.98 -13.60 0.23
C VAL A 380 11.59 -12.97 1.47
N GLN A 381 11.21 -13.46 2.63
CA GLN A 381 11.80 -13.11 3.90
C GLN A 381 12.94 -14.07 4.21
N ILE A 382 14.14 -13.53 4.35
CA ILE A 382 15.36 -14.28 4.59
C ILE A 382 15.82 -14.12 6.03
N SER A 383 16.02 -15.21 6.72
CA SER A 383 16.59 -15.30 8.05
C SER A 383 17.90 -16.09 8.03
N LYS A 384 18.61 -16.10 9.15
CA LYS A 384 19.78 -16.98 9.34
C LYS A 384 19.45 -18.46 9.28
N LYS A 385 18.17 -18.85 9.44
CA LYS A 385 17.67 -20.23 9.36
C LYS A 385 17.22 -20.62 7.96
N THR A 386 17.04 -19.67 7.05
CA THR A 386 16.50 -19.91 5.70
C THR A 386 17.42 -20.84 4.90
N PRO A 387 16.90 -21.95 4.31
CA PRO A 387 17.67 -22.88 3.51
C PRO A 387 18.28 -22.22 2.27
N MET A 388 19.56 -22.48 2.01
CA MET A 388 20.27 -21.93 0.84
C MET A 388 19.58 -22.30 -0.48
N LYS A 389 18.93 -23.47 -0.56
CA LYS A 389 18.14 -23.89 -1.73
C LYS A 389 17.01 -22.91 -2.04
N PHE A 390 16.33 -22.40 -1.01
CA PHE A 390 15.24 -21.42 -1.17
C PHE A 390 15.79 -20.08 -1.66
N ILE A 391 16.87 -19.59 -1.04
CA ILE A 391 17.53 -18.35 -1.45
C ILE A 391 17.99 -18.42 -2.90
N LYS A 392 18.65 -19.50 -3.31
CA LYS A 392 19.08 -19.71 -4.70
C LYS A 392 17.91 -19.69 -5.67
N ARG A 393 16.80 -20.38 -5.35
CA ARG A 393 15.61 -20.38 -6.20
C ARG A 393 15.04 -18.96 -6.36
N ALA A 394 14.96 -18.19 -5.28
CA ALA A 394 14.50 -16.79 -5.33
C ALA A 394 15.43 -15.91 -6.19
N CYS A 395 16.76 -16.07 -6.06
CA CYS A 395 17.74 -15.36 -6.89
C CYS A 395 17.64 -15.76 -8.37
N GLU A 396 17.42 -17.05 -8.69
CA GLU A 396 17.19 -17.52 -10.06
C GLU A 396 15.98 -16.86 -10.72
N ILE A 397 14.94 -16.57 -9.96
CA ILE A 397 13.76 -15.86 -10.46
C ILE A 397 14.07 -14.37 -10.63
N SER A 398 14.62 -13.73 -9.60
CA SER A 398 14.92 -12.30 -9.59
C SER A 398 15.86 -11.89 -10.73
N ARG A 399 16.91 -12.66 -11.03
CA ARG A 399 17.86 -12.37 -12.11
C ARG A 399 17.26 -12.39 -13.53
N LYS A 400 16.03 -12.91 -13.69
CA LYS A 400 15.30 -12.82 -14.97
C LYS A 400 14.84 -11.40 -15.29
N GLY A 401 14.95 -10.46 -14.34
CA GLY A 401 14.81 -9.04 -14.56
C GLY A 401 13.38 -8.51 -14.59
N TRP A 402 12.43 -9.27 -14.06
CA TRP A 402 11.06 -8.82 -14.02
C TRP A 402 10.62 -8.19 -12.67
N GLY A 403 11.56 -8.04 -11.73
CA GLY A 403 11.38 -7.25 -10.51
C GLY A 403 10.81 -7.99 -9.31
N GLN A 404 10.57 -9.29 -9.40
CA GLN A 404 10.11 -10.13 -8.29
C GLN A 404 10.97 -11.39 -8.16
N PRO A 405 11.05 -11.99 -6.96
CA PRO A 405 10.58 -11.48 -5.67
C PRO A 405 11.44 -10.32 -5.13
N ALA A 406 10.87 -9.50 -4.25
CA ALA A 406 11.65 -8.61 -3.39
C ALA A 406 12.29 -9.40 -2.24
N PHE A 407 13.42 -8.92 -1.71
CA PHE A 407 14.18 -9.60 -0.64
C PHE A 407 14.12 -8.79 0.66
N TYR A 408 13.75 -9.44 1.76
CA TYR A 408 13.60 -8.80 3.06
C TYR A 408 14.37 -9.55 4.15
N ASN A 409 14.96 -8.78 5.06
CA ASN A 409 15.66 -9.31 6.22
C ASN A 409 14.68 -9.54 7.37
N THR A 410 14.41 -10.81 7.70
CA THR A 410 13.46 -11.20 8.74
C THR A 410 13.85 -10.68 10.11
N GLU A 411 15.15 -10.75 10.48
CA GLU A 411 15.62 -10.27 11.78
C GLU A 411 15.45 -8.75 11.90
N ALA A 412 15.69 -8.01 10.82
CA ALA A 412 15.49 -6.57 10.80
C ALA A 412 14.00 -6.21 10.97
N ILE A 413 13.10 -6.87 10.24
CA ILE A 413 11.65 -6.69 10.38
C ILE A 413 11.21 -6.91 11.82
N ILE A 414 11.62 -8.02 12.45
CA ILE A 414 11.26 -8.33 13.83
C ILE A 414 11.79 -7.27 14.78
N GLN A 415 13.05 -6.84 14.61
CA GLN A 415 13.62 -5.81 15.47
C GLN A 415 12.95 -4.44 15.28
N GLU A 416 12.58 -4.06 14.06
CA GLU A 416 11.75 -2.86 13.79
C GLU A 416 10.44 -2.90 14.56
N LEU A 417 9.75 -4.04 14.51
CA LEU A 417 8.46 -4.22 15.19
C LEU A 417 8.62 -4.19 16.72
N LEU A 418 9.67 -4.81 17.27
CA LEU A 418 10.01 -4.72 18.69
C LEU A 418 10.30 -3.27 19.10
N ASN A 419 11.12 -2.55 18.33
CA ASN A 419 11.42 -1.14 18.56
C ASN A 419 10.18 -0.24 18.46
N ALA A 420 9.17 -0.69 17.71
CA ALA A 420 7.87 -0.04 17.63
C ALA A 420 6.90 -0.43 18.75
N GLY A 421 7.34 -1.22 19.73
CA GLY A 421 6.57 -1.59 20.93
C GLY A 421 5.66 -2.82 20.75
N LYS A 422 5.85 -3.63 19.69
CA LYS A 422 5.10 -4.87 19.50
C LYS A 422 5.70 -5.99 20.38
N SER A 423 4.88 -6.99 20.74
CA SER A 423 5.38 -8.19 21.41
C SER A 423 6.25 -9.02 20.44
N ILE A 424 7.09 -9.89 21.00
CA ILE A 424 7.91 -10.81 20.16
C ILE A 424 7.05 -11.76 19.34
N GLU A 425 5.91 -12.19 19.90
CA GLU A 425 4.96 -13.07 19.22
C GLU A 425 4.31 -12.37 18.02
N ASP A 426 3.85 -11.13 18.19
CA ASP A 426 3.26 -10.33 17.13
C ASP A 426 4.30 -9.91 16.09
N ALA A 427 5.52 -9.59 16.52
CA ALA A 427 6.64 -9.27 15.64
C ALA A 427 7.03 -10.45 14.73
N ARG A 428 7.09 -11.68 15.27
CA ARG A 428 7.36 -12.89 14.47
C ARG A 428 6.24 -13.26 13.51
N ARG A 429 4.99 -12.86 13.78
CA ARG A 429 3.84 -13.02 12.89
C ARG A 429 3.71 -11.89 11.87
N GLY A 430 4.47 -10.82 12.03
CA GLY A 430 4.52 -9.67 11.13
C GLY A 430 5.34 -9.94 9.86
N GLY A 431 5.44 -8.92 9.05
CA GLY A 431 6.15 -8.93 7.78
C GLY A 431 5.97 -7.62 7.04
N THR A 432 6.02 -7.66 5.71
CA THR A 432 5.85 -6.48 4.87
C THR A 432 4.55 -6.52 4.09
N SER A 433 3.85 -5.40 4.03
CA SER A 433 2.75 -5.15 3.11
C SER A 433 3.17 -4.09 2.08
N GLY A 434 2.37 -3.86 1.07
CA GLY A 434 2.71 -2.88 0.05
C GLY A 434 4.10 -3.10 -0.56
N CYS A 435 4.97 -2.10 -0.46
CA CYS A 435 6.34 -2.18 -0.97
C CYS A 435 7.32 -2.71 0.09
N VAL A 436 7.40 -2.02 1.25
CA VAL A 436 8.36 -2.33 2.34
C VAL A 436 7.77 -2.09 3.73
N GLU A 437 6.50 -1.78 3.83
CA GLU A 437 5.82 -1.39 5.05
C GLU A 437 5.75 -2.55 6.04
N THR A 438 6.53 -2.46 7.11
CA THR A 438 6.60 -3.49 8.15
C THR A 438 5.51 -3.32 9.19
N GLY A 439 4.71 -4.36 9.42
CA GLY A 439 3.59 -4.34 10.37
C GLY A 439 3.33 -5.68 11.04
N ALA A 440 2.59 -5.64 12.15
CA ALA A 440 2.08 -6.81 12.86
C ALA A 440 0.77 -7.28 12.20
N PHE A 441 0.85 -8.31 11.37
CA PHE A 441 -0.25 -8.78 10.52
C PHE A 441 -1.52 -9.15 11.31
N GLY A 442 -2.65 -8.56 10.92
CA GLY A 442 -3.96 -8.75 11.55
C GLY A 442 -4.10 -8.13 12.95
N ARG A 443 -3.09 -7.40 13.44
CA ARG A 443 -3.03 -6.83 14.79
C ARG A 443 -2.78 -5.33 14.79
N GLU A 444 -2.36 -4.78 13.68
CA GLU A 444 -2.00 -3.38 13.54
C GLU A 444 -2.86 -2.65 12.53
N ALA A 445 -3.43 -1.55 12.96
CA ALA A 445 -3.95 -0.53 12.06
C ALA A 445 -2.77 0.35 11.63
N TYR A 446 -2.11 -0.08 10.56
CA TYR A 446 -0.98 0.59 9.91
C TYR A 446 -1.52 1.58 8.90
N ILE A 447 -1.48 2.87 9.20
CA ILE A 447 -2.10 3.90 8.34
C ILE A 447 -1.04 4.80 7.72
N LEU A 448 -0.95 4.76 6.38
CA LEU A 448 -0.17 5.72 5.61
C LEU A 448 -0.92 7.04 5.47
N GLN A 449 -0.16 8.14 5.61
CA GLN A 449 -0.71 9.50 5.56
C GLN A 449 -0.17 10.31 4.37
N GLY A 450 0.59 9.70 3.47
CA GLY A 450 1.15 10.34 2.30
C GLY A 450 2.67 10.45 2.32
N TYR A 451 3.19 11.18 1.34
CA TYR A 451 4.62 11.41 1.13
C TYR A 451 5.04 12.81 1.53
N PHE A 452 6.33 12.97 1.89
CA PHE A 452 6.92 14.22 2.33
C PHE A 452 8.17 14.54 1.50
N ASN A 453 8.17 15.68 0.81
CA ASN A 453 9.17 16.07 -0.19
C ASN A 453 10.37 16.76 0.47
N LEU A 454 11.36 16.01 0.93
CA LEU A 454 12.55 16.55 1.58
C LEU A 454 13.34 17.53 0.68
N PRO A 455 13.56 17.24 -0.62
CA PRO A 455 14.25 18.20 -1.51
C PRO A 455 13.49 19.52 -1.73
N LYS A 456 12.15 19.49 -1.84
CA LYS A 456 11.33 20.69 -2.02
C LYS A 456 11.46 21.66 -0.84
N ILE A 457 11.60 21.11 0.35
CA ILE A 457 11.79 21.92 1.57
C ILE A 457 13.12 22.69 1.51
N LEU A 458 14.20 22.11 0.93
CA LEU A 458 15.44 22.85 0.70
C LEU A 458 15.24 23.96 -0.35
N GLU A 459 14.53 23.68 -1.45
CA GLU A 459 14.22 24.70 -2.47
C GLU A 459 13.53 25.91 -1.82
N ILE A 460 12.51 25.67 -0.99
CA ILE A 460 11.81 26.71 -0.25
C ILE A 460 12.73 27.42 0.75
N THR A 461 13.63 26.69 1.42
CA THR A 461 14.63 27.29 2.33
C THR A 461 15.54 28.26 1.60
N LEU A 462 16.06 27.88 0.41
CA LEU A 462 16.93 28.69 -0.41
C LEU A 462 16.23 29.94 -0.99
N HIS A 463 14.91 29.96 -1.03
CA HIS A 463 14.10 31.09 -1.49
C HIS A 463 13.37 31.79 -0.33
N ASN A 464 13.94 31.77 0.89
CA ASN A 464 13.40 32.45 2.08
C ASN A 464 11.92 32.15 2.34
N GLY A 465 11.53 30.89 2.21
CA GLY A 465 10.15 30.44 2.43
C GLY A 465 9.21 30.56 1.22
N TRP A 466 9.68 31.15 0.11
CA TRP A 466 8.90 31.28 -1.12
C TRP A 466 8.95 30.03 -1.98
N ASP A 467 7.80 29.58 -2.50
CA ASP A 467 7.74 28.55 -3.52
C ASP A 467 7.88 29.15 -4.92
N PRO A 468 9.03 28.94 -5.60
CA PRO A 468 9.29 29.55 -6.90
C PRO A 468 8.44 28.99 -8.04
N VAL A 469 7.92 27.77 -7.90
CA VAL A 469 7.06 27.12 -8.91
C VAL A 469 5.61 27.56 -8.75
N GLY A 470 5.07 27.49 -7.54
CA GLY A 470 3.68 27.85 -7.23
C GLY A 470 3.45 29.35 -7.04
N GLY A 471 4.51 30.14 -6.86
CA GLY A 471 4.42 31.60 -6.68
C GLY A 471 3.74 32.01 -5.38
N LYS A 472 3.97 31.25 -4.29
CA LYS A 472 3.35 31.47 -2.97
C LYS A 472 4.39 31.49 -1.85
N GLN A 473 4.16 32.29 -0.81
CA GLN A 473 4.90 32.21 0.45
C GLN A 473 4.31 31.04 1.26
N LEU A 474 5.07 29.96 1.40
CA LEU A 474 4.63 28.74 2.09
C LEU A 474 5.39 28.47 3.38
N GLY A 475 6.71 28.69 3.34
CA GLY A 475 7.60 28.42 4.46
C GLY A 475 7.88 29.64 5.33
N LEU A 476 8.67 29.42 6.37
CA LEU A 476 9.18 30.46 7.26
C LEU A 476 10.19 31.36 6.52
N GLN A 477 10.17 32.67 6.79
CA GLN A 477 11.19 33.60 6.32
C GLN A 477 12.38 33.59 7.29
N LEU A 478 13.44 32.89 6.92
CA LEU A 478 14.61 32.63 7.76
C LEU A 478 15.89 33.29 7.27
N GLY A 479 15.84 34.04 6.17
CA GLY A 479 16.94 34.71 5.49
C GLY A 479 17.06 34.28 4.03
N GLU A 480 17.65 35.12 3.21
CA GLU A 480 17.99 34.79 1.82
C GLU A 480 19.18 33.79 1.80
N ALA A 481 19.27 32.95 0.76
CA ALA A 481 20.33 31.94 0.65
C ALA A 481 21.73 32.50 0.84
N GLU A 482 21.97 33.71 0.32
CA GLU A 482 23.26 34.42 0.39
C GLU A 482 23.58 34.99 1.78
N ASP A 483 22.61 35.11 2.67
CA ASP A 483 22.76 35.64 4.02
C ASP A 483 23.40 34.64 4.98
N PHE A 484 23.29 33.33 4.74
CA PHE A 484 23.85 32.30 5.59
C PHE A 484 25.38 32.28 5.53
N LYS A 485 26.03 32.51 6.68
CA LYS A 485 27.50 32.62 6.79
C LYS A 485 28.19 31.25 6.90
N SER A 486 27.46 30.20 7.24
CA SER A 486 27.98 28.84 7.37
C SER A 486 26.95 27.80 6.88
N TYR A 487 27.46 26.60 6.60
CA TYR A 487 26.60 25.46 6.31
C TYR A 487 25.64 25.17 7.47
N ASP A 488 26.10 25.30 8.71
CA ASP A 488 25.28 25.00 9.90
C ASP A 488 24.10 25.97 10.02
N GLU A 489 24.28 27.28 9.70
CA GLU A 489 23.18 28.23 9.67
C GLU A 489 22.13 27.88 8.62
N LEU A 490 22.54 27.50 7.42
CA LEU A 490 21.64 27.05 6.35
C LEU A 490 20.93 25.75 6.76
N PHE A 491 21.66 24.80 7.30
CA PHE A 491 21.10 23.52 7.72
C PHE A 491 20.10 23.68 8.88
N ASP A 492 20.37 24.61 9.82
CA ASP A 492 19.42 24.98 10.87
C ASP A 492 18.15 25.62 10.32
N ALA A 493 18.25 26.45 9.29
CA ALA A 493 17.10 26.99 8.59
C ALA A 493 16.27 25.87 7.92
N TYR A 494 16.94 24.94 7.23
CA TYR A 494 16.29 23.78 6.62
C TYR A 494 15.56 22.90 7.66
N LYS A 495 16.17 22.65 8.80
CA LYS A 495 15.53 21.90 9.91
C LYS A 495 14.25 22.59 10.40
N LYS A 496 14.28 23.91 10.58
CA LYS A 496 13.07 24.67 10.98
C LYS A 496 11.96 24.59 9.94
N GLN A 497 12.29 24.56 8.65
CA GLN A 497 11.31 24.36 7.59
C GLN A 497 10.71 22.95 7.63
N ILE A 498 11.52 21.90 7.91
CA ILE A 498 11.01 20.54 8.10
C ILE A 498 9.99 20.52 9.25
N GLU A 499 10.32 21.09 10.40
CA GLU A 499 9.40 21.15 11.57
C GLU A 499 8.09 21.86 11.21
N HIS A 500 8.18 23.01 10.55
CA HIS A 500 7.01 23.80 10.13
C HIS A 500 6.06 22.99 9.22
N PHE A 501 6.59 22.39 8.15
CA PHE A 501 5.77 21.63 7.22
C PHE A 501 5.27 20.30 7.81
N ALA A 502 6.06 19.67 8.69
CA ALA A 502 5.65 18.49 9.42
C ALA A 502 4.47 18.78 10.36
N ASP A 503 4.46 19.94 11.03
CA ASP A 503 3.35 20.37 11.90
C ASP A 503 2.07 20.57 11.10
N ILE A 504 2.14 21.23 9.94
CA ILE A 504 0.98 21.42 9.04
C ILE A 504 0.44 20.05 8.60
N LYS A 505 1.34 19.15 8.16
CA LYS A 505 0.96 17.82 7.69
C LYS A 505 0.33 16.98 8.78
N VAL A 506 0.97 16.85 9.93
CA VAL A 506 0.49 16.01 11.06
C VAL A 506 -0.86 16.55 11.58
N LYS A 507 -1.01 17.87 11.71
CA LYS A 507 -2.27 18.50 12.12
C LYS A 507 -3.40 18.16 11.16
N GLY A 508 -3.21 18.31 9.85
CA GLY A 508 -4.20 17.95 8.84
C GLY A 508 -4.53 16.48 8.84
N SER A 509 -3.53 15.62 8.88
CA SER A 509 -3.71 14.16 8.90
C SER A 509 -4.44 13.66 10.16
N ASN A 510 -4.21 14.27 11.31
CA ASN A 510 -4.97 13.99 12.53
C ASN A 510 -6.46 14.34 12.37
N MET A 511 -6.78 15.47 11.72
CA MET A 511 -8.17 15.83 11.39
C MET A 511 -8.79 14.80 10.43
N ILE A 512 -8.06 14.39 9.39
CA ILE A 512 -8.51 13.39 8.42
C ILE A 512 -8.81 12.06 9.11
N THR A 513 -7.92 11.60 9.99
CA THR A 513 -8.12 10.38 10.79
C THR A 513 -9.43 10.44 11.59
N ARG A 514 -9.75 11.58 12.19
CA ARG A 514 -11.03 11.78 12.92
C ARG A 514 -12.25 11.80 11.99
N ILE A 515 -12.11 12.32 10.78
CA ILE A 515 -13.19 12.30 9.76
C ILE A 515 -13.49 10.85 9.37
N TYR A 516 -12.46 10.04 9.14
CA TYR A 516 -12.65 8.61 8.84
C TYR A 516 -13.26 7.85 10.00
N ALA A 517 -12.75 8.01 11.22
CA ALA A 517 -13.31 7.37 12.40
C ALA A 517 -14.80 7.68 12.61
N LYS A 518 -15.23 8.89 12.23
CA LYS A 518 -16.63 9.33 12.42
C LYS A 518 -17.57 8.90 11.29
N TYR A 519 -17.11 8.96 10.02
CA TYR A 519 -17.98 8.86 8.86
C TYR A 519 -17.74 7.62 8.01
N MET A 520 -16.61 6.93 8.21
CA MET A 520 -16.21 5.76 7.44
C MET A 520 -15.69 4.64 8.32
N PRO A 521 -16.46 4.20 9.33
CA PRO A 521 -16.10 2.96 10.01
C PRO A 521 -16.02 1.81 9.02
N ALA A 522 -15.16 0.84 9.32
CA ALA A 522 -14.87 -0.33 8.52
C ALA A 522 -15.18 -1.61 9.31
N PRO A 523 -16.45 -1.92 9.54
CA PRO A 523 -16.85 -3.04 10.40
C PRO A 523 -16.33 -4.40 9.89
N PHE A 524 -16.25 -4.65 8.58
CA PHE A 524 -15.66 -5.89 8.06
C PHE A 524 -14.18 -6.03 8.40
N LEU A 525 -13.40 -4.97 8.11
CA LEU A 525 -11.98 -4.95 8.44
C LEU A 525 -11.75 -5.07 9.95
N SER A 526 -12.63 -4.50 10.76
CA SER A 526 -12.58 -4.57 12.22
C SER A 526 -12.80 -5.98 12.75
N ILE A 527 -13.70 -6.79 12.16
CA ILE A 527 -13.91 -8.21 12.53
C ILE A 527 -12.61 -9.01 12.44
N ILE A 528 -11.84 -8.81 11.37
CA ILE A 528 -10.62 -9.60 11.08
C ILE A 528 -9.36 -9.02 11.72
N THR A 529 -9.46 -7.87 12.39
CA THR A 529 -8.35 -7.23 13.11
C THR A 529 -8.45 -7.49 14.61
N ASP A 530 -7.37 -8.00 15.20
CA ASP A 530 -7.35 -8.33 16.64
C ASP A 530 -7.65 -7.10 17.50
N ASP A 531 -8.38 -7.37 18.56
CA ASP A 531 -8.81 -6.49 19.63
C ASP A 531 -9.96 -5.52 19.26
N CYS A 532 -10.33 -5.34 17.97
CA CYS A 532 -11.44 -4.48 17.59
C CYS A 532 -12.79 -4.93 18.20
N ILE A 533 -13.10 -6.24 18.13
CA ILE A 533 -14.31 -6.81 18.72
C ILE A 533 -14.27 -6.64 20.24
N THR A 534 -13.19 -7.05 20.88
CA THR A 534 -13.02 -6.95 22.35
C THR A 534 -13.12 -5.52 22.87
N ASN A 535 -12.57 -4.57 22.11
CA ASN A 535 -12.62 -3.14 22.44
C ASN A 535 -13.96 -2.50 22.10
N GLY A 536 -14.80 -3.16 21.29
CA GLY A 536 -16.01 -2.57 20.72
C GLY A 536 -15.71 -1.31 19.90
N LYS A 537 -14.57 -1.29 19.18
CA LYS A 537 -14.11 -0.11 18.44
C LYS A 537 -13.67 -0.46 17.02
N ASP A 538 -14.02 0.42 16.11
CA ASP A 538 -13.63 0.30 14.71
C ASP A 538 -12.12 0.45 14.50
N TYR A 539 -11.61 -0.18 13.45
CA TYR A 539 -10.23 -0.07 12.95
C TYR A 539 -9.77 1.40 12.81
N ASN A 540 -10.61 2.24 12.22
CA ASN A 540 -10.33 3.67 12.03
C ASN A 540 -10.44 4.50 13.31
N ALA A 541 -11.12 3.97 14.33
CA ALA A 541 -11.31 4.61 15.63
C ALA A 541 -10.26 4.18 16.68
N GLY A 542 -9.31 3.33 16.31
CA GLY A 542 -8.27 2.85 17.22
C GLY A 542 -8.62 1.56 17.95
N GLY A 543 -9.48 0.72 17.36
CA GLY A 543 -9.87 -0.58 17.92
C GLY A 543 -8.79 -1.65 17.87
N ALA A 544 -7.85 -1.55 16.91
CA ALA A 544 -6.76 -2.51 16.77
C ALA A 544 -5.80 -2.52 17.96
N ARG A 545 -5.09 -3.64 18.15
CA ARG A 545 -4.06 -3.78 19.19
C ARG A 545 -2.98 -2.72 19.10
N TYR A 546 -2.51 -2.45 17.87
CA TYR A 546 -1.51 -1.42 17.57
C TYR A 546 -2.10 -0.43 16.56
N ASN A 547 -1.89 0.88 16.82
CA ASN A 547 -2.45 1.95 16.00
C ASN A 547 -1.36 2.93 15.60
N THR A 548 -0.79 2.77 14.42
CA THR A 548 0.38 3.55 13.97
C THR A 548 0.04 4.36 12.73
N ASN A 549 0.45 5.64 12.69
CA ASN A 549 0.42 6.47 11.50
C ASN A 549 1.83 6.62 10.95
N TYR A 550 1.98 6.59 9.63
CA TYR A 550 3.27 6.71 8.96
C TYR A 550 3.28 7.84 7.96
N LEU A 551 4.40 8.60 7.93
CA LEU A 551 4.70 9.60 6.91
C LEU A 551 5.94 9.15 6.15
N GLN A 552 5.86 9.12 4.82
CA GLN A 552 6.90 8.57 3.97
C GLN A 552 7.81 9.69 3.45
N GLY A 553 9.09 9.69 3.87
CA GLY A 553 10.12 10.60 3.35
C GLY A 553 10.56 10.21 1.95
N VAL A 554 10.69 11.18 1.05
CA VAL A 554 11.11 10.98 -0.34
C VAL A 554 12.26 11.90 -0.70
N GLY A 555 13.19 11.39 -1.51
CA GLY A 555 14.28 12.18 -2.08
C GLY A 555 15.51 12.29 -1.19
N ILE A 556 15.78 11.28 -0.33
CA ILE A 556 16.95 11.33 0.59
C ILE A 556 18.27 11.44 -0.16
N GLY A 557 18.46 10.79 -1.32
CA GLY A 557 19.66 10.92 -2.13
C GLY A 557 19.79 12.32 -2.72
N THR A 558 18.71 12.87 -3.27
CA THR A 558 18.70 14.23 -3.85
C THR A 558 19.02 15.30 -2.80
N ILE A 559 18.38 15.23 -1.62
CA ILE A 559 18.64 16.22 -0.56
C ILE A 559 20.05 16.10 0.01
N THR A 560 20.54 14.88 0.21
CA THR A 560 21.90 14.63 0.68
C THR A 560 22.93 15.22 -0.27
N ASP A 561 22.81 14.91 -1.56
CA ASP A 561 23.73 15.39 -2.60
C ASP A 561 23.64 16.91 -2.79
N SER A 562 22.44 17.48 -2.62
CA SER A 562 22.24 18.95 -2.69
C SER A 562 22.94 19.66 -1.53
N LEU A 563 22.75 19.17 -0.32
CA LEU A 563 23.43 19.71 0.87
C LEU A 563 24.96 19.47 0.81
N SER A 564 25.39 18.31 0.32
CA SER A 564 26.81 18.02 0.07
C SER A 564 27.40 19.01 -0.94
N ALA A 565 26.69 19.30 -2.03
CA ALA A 565 27.14 20.25 -3.04
C ALA A 565 27.32 21.67 -2.47
N ILE A 566 26.36 22.12 -1.68
CA ILE A 566 26.43 23.43 -1.01
C ILE A 566 27.60 23.46 0.00
N LYS A 567 27.62 22.48 0.93
CA LYS A 567 28.63 22.40 1.98
C LYS A 567 30.05 22.38 1.39
N TYR A 568 30.30 21.46 0.46
CA TYR A 568 31.62 21.25 -0.14
C TYR A 568 32.08 22.43 -0.97
N ASN A 569 31.25 22.95 -1.89
CA ASN A 569 31.69 23.93 -2.87
C ASN A 569 31.55 25.38 -2.40
N VAL A 570 30.49 25.72 -1.63
CA VAL A 570 30.28 27.10 -1.18
C VAL A 570 31.09 27.38 0.10
N TYR A 571 30.99 26.51 1.11
CA TYR A 571 31.56 26.77 2.42
C TYR A 571 32.97 26.22 2.61
N ASP A 572 33.23 24.94 2.28
CA ASP A 572 34.51 24.28 2.58
C ASP A 572 35.60 24.65 1.55
N LYS A 573 35.31 24.45 0.25
CA LYS A 573 36.28 24.67 -0.82
C LYS A 573 36.21 26.05 -1.45
N LYS A 574 35.10 26.77 -1.29
CA LYS A 574 34.86 28.11 -1.86
C LYS A 574 35.08 28.12 -3.38
N ASN A 575 34.63 27.10 -4.08
CA ASN A 575 34.74 26.96 -5.53
C ASN A 575 33.86 27.96 -6.28
N PHE A 576 32.74 28.37 -5.68
CA PHE A 576 31.79 29.39 -6.13
C PHE A 576 31.01 29.93 -4.92
N THR A 577 30.36 31.06 -5.10
CA THR A 577 29.49 31.69 -4.07
C THR A 577 28.08 31.13 -4.08
N MET A 578 27.33 31.38 -3.02
CA MET A 578 25.89 31.02 -2.98
C MET A 578 25.12 31.76 -4.09
N GLY A 579 25.39 33.02 -4.36
CA GLY A 579 24.74 33.78 -5.44
C GLY A 579 25.01 33.20 -6.83
N GLU A 580 26.24 32.73 -7.12
CA GLU A 580 26.54 32.02 -8.36
C GLU A 580 25.75 30.70 -8.48
N LEU A 581 25.60 29.98 -7.37
CA LEU A 581 24.77 28.76 -7.34
C LEU A 581 23.29 29.09 -7.59
N MET A 582 22.74 30.07 -6.87
CA MET A 582 21.31 30.45 -7.02
C MET A 582 21.00 30.90 -8.45
N LYS A 583 21.94 31.65 -9.08
CA LYS A 583 21.80 32.02 -10.49
C LYS A 583 21.81 30.80 -11.42
N ALA A 584 22.73 29.85 -11.22
CA ALA A 584 22.79 28.63 -12.02
C ALA A 584 21.53 27.76 -11.86
N LEU A 585 20.96 27.70 -10.66
CA LEU A 585 19.68 27.00 -10.41
C LEU A 585 18.52 27.67 -11.14
N GLN A 586 18.44 29.01 -11.09
CA GLN A 586 17.42 29.78 -11.79
C GLN A 586 17.51 29.59 -13.31
N ASP A 587 18.73 29.55 -13.85
CA ASP A 587 19.00 29.34 -15.27
C ASP A 587 18.96 27.85 -15.67
N ASN A 588 18.53 26.93 -14.77
CA ASN A 588 18.52 25.49 -14.99
C ASN A 588 19.87 24.93 -15.46
N PHE A 589 20.96 25.52 -15.01
CA PHE A 589 22.34 25.25 -15.45
C PHE A 589 22.58 25.46 -16.95
N GLU A 590 21.70 26.16 -17.68
CA GLU A 590 21.85 26.49 -19.08
C GLU A 590 22.85 27.65 -19.24
N GLY A 591 23.63 27.64 -20.34
CA GLY A 591 24.66 28.66 -20.61
C GLY A 591 26.09 28.19 -20.35
N GLU A 592 27.02 28.74 -21.13
CA GLU A 592 28.45 28.38 -21.04
C GLU A 592 29.05 28.77 -19.67
N GLU A 593 28.57 29.83 -19.06
CA GLU A 593 28.98 30.32 -17.74
C GLU A 593 28.69 29.30 -16.62
N HIS A 594 27.70 28.43 -16.76
CA HIS A 594 27.33 27.45 -15.75
C HIS A 594 28.02 26.09 -15.92
N VAL A 595 28.66 25.80 -17.05
CA VAL A 595 29.26 24.49 -17.35
C VAL A 595 30.27 24.05 -16.28
N ARG A 596 31.14 24.98 -15.81
CA ARG A 596 32.10 24.68 -14.74
C ARG A 596 31.37 24.30 -13.43
N LEU A 597 30.41 25.10 -13.01
CA LEU A 597 29.65 24.89 -11.78
C LEU A 597 28.87 23.57 -11.87
N TYR A 598 28.15 23.32 -12.97
CA TYR A 598 27.44 22.09 -13.21
C TYR A 598 28.32 20.84 -13.11
N ASN A 599 29.54 20.88 -13.73
CA ASN A 599 30.48 19.76 -13.62
C ASN A 599 31.00 19.55 -12.20
N LEU A 600 31.18 20.63 -11.41
CA LEU A 600 31.57 20.51 -10.00
C LEU A 600 30.48 19.81 -9.19
N VAL A 601 29.23 20.30 -9.26
CA VAL A 601 28.13 19.77 -8.44
C VAL A 601 27.69 18.38 -8.89
N SER A 602 27.67 18.12 -10.20
CA SER A 602 27.17 16.83 -10.73
C SER A 602 28.19 15.69 -10.65
N ARG A 603 29.51 15.98 -10.77
CA ARG A 603 30.55 14.96 -10.96
C ARG A 603 31.72 14.98 -9.97
N LYS A 604 31.98 16.09 -9.30
CA LYS A 604 33.20 16.29 -8.48
C LYS A 604 32.92 16.45 -6.98
N THR A 605 31.69 16.59 -6.61
CA THR A 605 31.25 16.68 -5.21
C THR A 605 31.03 15.28 -4.63
N PRO A 606 31.39 15.03 -3.35
CA PRO A 606 31.01 13.78 -2.67
C PRO A 606 29.51 13.53 -2.73
N LYS A 607 29.11 12.29 -3.04
CA LYS A 607 27.71 11.90 -3.24
C LYS A 607 27.36 10.66 -2.45
N TYR A 608 26.13 10.60 -1.99
CA TYR A 608 25.53 9.46 -1.35
C TYR A 608 25.49 8.24 -2.29
N GLY A 609 25.72 7.05 -1.73
CA GLY A 609 25.74 5.79 -2.48
C GLY A 609 27.14 5.35 -2.95
N ASN A 610 28.20 6.06 -2.53
CA ASN A 610 29.59 5.77 -2.90
C ASN A 610 30.46 5.33 -1.74
N ASP A 611 29.89 5.04 -0.56
CA ASP A 611 30.60 4.75 0.69
C ASP A 611 31.53 5.90 1.07
N ASP A 612 31.09 7.14 0.84
CA ASP A 612 31.81 8.36 1.15
C ASP A 612 31.25 8.99 2.44
N ASP A 613 32.04 8.95 3.51
CA ASP A 613 31.60 9.43 4.82
C ASP A 613 31.22 10.91 4.84
N TYR A 614 31.75 11.73 3.93
CA TYR A 614 31.36 13.14 3.83
C TYR A 614 29.87 13.30 3.46
N ALA A 615 29.43 12.61 2.42
CA ALA A 615 28.02 12.64 2.00
C ALA A 615 27.12 11.81 2.94
N ASP A 616 27.59 10.62 3.35
CA ASP A 616 26.81 9.72 4.18
C ASP A 616 26.53 10.29 5.58
N ALA A 617 27.43 11.14 6.14
CA ALA A 617 27.17 11.87 7.38
C ALA A 617 26.00 12.86 7.23
N ILE A 618 25.92 13.58 6.11
CA ILE A 618 24.82 14.49 5.80
C ILE A 618 23.50 13.70 5.67
N MET A 619 23.52 12.57 4.99
CA MET A 619 22.36 11.69 4.89
C MET A 619 21.86 11.27 6.28
N LYS A 620 22.75 10.85 7.17
CA LYS A 620 22.38 10.48 8.55
C LYS A 620 21.77 11.63 9.33
N GLU A 621 22.32 12.85 9.18
CA GLU A 621 21.80 14.04 9.85
C GLU A 621 20.38 14.38 9.38
N VAL A 622 20.14 14.42 8.05
CA VAL A 622 18.82 14.67 7.47
C VAL A 622 17.82 13.61 7.90
N PHE A 623 18.18 12.34 7.74
CA PHE A 623 17.32 11.22 8.13
C PHE A 623 16.96 11.26 9.63
N THR A 624 17.97 11.45 10.49
CA THR A 624 17.77 11.47 11.94
C THR A 624 16.89 12.64 12.35
N PHE A 625 17.08 13.81 11.76
CA PHE A 625 16.27 14.98 12.04
C PHE A 625 14.82 14.77 11.61
N TYR A 626 14.58 14.33 10.36
CA TYR A 626 13.25 14.02 9.86
C TYR A 626 12.55 12.98 10.73
N LYS A 627 13.23 11.88 11.04
CA LYS A 627 12.72 10.84 11.94
C LYS A 627 12.30 11.42 13.30
N ASN A 628 13.17 12.17 13.96
CA ASN A 628 12.92 12.72 15.29
C ASN A 628 11.79 13.76 15.30
N THR A 629 11.59 14.47 14.17
CA THR A 629 10.51 15.44 14.02
C THR A 629 9.13 14.76 13.98
N ILE A 630 9.04 13.53 13.46
CA ILE A 630 7.76 12.83 13.26
C ILE A 630 7.52 11.76 14.33
N THR A 631 8.52 10.88 14.55
CA THR A 631 8.37 9.67 15.36
C THR A 631 8.06 10.00 16.82
N GLY A 632 7.10 9.29 17.40
CA GLY A 632 6.68 9.43 18.79
C GLY A 632 5.62 10.50 19.03
N ARG A 633 5.23 11.30 18.03
CA ARG A 633 4.08 12.19 18.17
C ARG A 633 2.81 11.37 18.39
N PRO A 634 1.91 11.76 19.30
CA PRO A 634 0.64 11.05 19.48
C PRO A 634 -0.25 11.19 18.23
N ASN A 635 -0.96 10.14 17.89
CA ASN A 635 -2.00 10.17 16.86
C ASN A 635 -3.40 10.15 17.48
N MET A 636 -4.44 10.30 16.65
CA MET A 636 -5.83 10.39 17.11
C MET A 636 -6.49 9.01 17.40
N ARG A 637 -5.70 7.93 17.40
CA ARG A 637 -6.15 6.55 17.61
C ARG A 637 -5.46 5.86 18.79
N ASN A 638 -4.98 6.65 19.77
CA ASN A 638 -4.24 6.19 20.94
C ASN A 638 -2.91 5.48 20.63
N GLY A 639 -2.31 5.82 19.49
CA GLY A 639 -1.01 5.32 19.07
C GLY A 639 -0.05 6.47 18.75
N GLN A 640 0.89 6.24 17.85
CA GLN A 640 1.93 7.20 17.53
C GLN A 640 2.21 7.31 16.04
N TRP A 641 2.87 8.40 15.68
CA TRP A 641 3.47 8.61 14.36
C TRP A 641 4.83 7.96 14.26
N ARG A 642 5.15 7.47 13.07
CA ARG A 642 6.46 6.95 12.66
C ARG A 642 6.75 7.36 11.23
N ILE A 643 7.91 6.97 10.71
CA ILE A 643 8.29 7.25 9.32
C ILE A 643 8.59 5.98 8.54
N ASN A 644 8.50 6.11 7.21
CA ASN A 644 9.09 5.19 6.22
C ASN A 644 9.94 6.00 5.25
N MET A 645 10.73 5.29 4.43
CA MET A 645 11.52 5.88 3.36
C MET A 645 11.28 5.13 2.06
N LEU A 646 10.20 5.50 1.35
CA LEU A 646 9.84 4.93 0.05
C LEU A 646 8.94 5.91 -0.73
N PRO A 647 8.92 5.88 -2.08
CA PRO A 647 8.18 6.86 -2.85
C PRO A 647 7.00 6.33 -3.65
N THR A 648 6.81 5.03 -3.83
CA THR A 648 6.03 4.46 -4.95
C THR A 648 6.42 5.14 -6.28
N THR A 649 5.56 5.97 -6.88
CA THR A 649 5.88 6.81 -8.05
C THR A 649 6.00 8.29 -7.69
N CYS A 650 5.82 8.65 -6.43
CA CYS A 650 5.74 10.04 -5.97
C CYS A 650 7.04 10.85 -6.19
N HIS A 651 8.20 10.18 -6.26
CA HIS A 651 9.46 10.82 -6.58
C HIS A 651 9.46 11.50 -7.97
N VAL A 652 8.66 11.00 -8.92
CA VAL A 652 8.45 11.62 -10.24
C VAL A 652 7.65 12.91 -10.07
N TYR A 653 6.49 12.83 -9.43
CA TYR A 653 5.64 13.98 -9.15
C TYR A 653 6.37 15.06 -8.33
N PHE A 654 7.12 14.66 -7.31
CA PHE A 654 7.87 15.60 -6.50
C PHE A 654 8.97 16.34 -7.28
N GLY A 655 9.56 15.67 -8.27
CA GLY A 655 10.47 16.31 -9.18
C GLY A 655 9.79 17.29 -10.15
N GLU A 656 8.58 16.96 -10.64
CA GLU A 656 7.80 17.83 -11.54
C GLU A 656 7.52 19.21 -10.93
N VAL A 657 7.28 19.27 -9.62
CA VAL A 657 6.95 20.51 -8.89
C VAL A 657 8.18 21.27 -8.37
N MET A 658 9.38 20.94 -8.84
CA MET A 658 10.64 21.55 -8.41
C MET A 658 11.44 22.10 -9.58
N LEU A 659 12.14 23.21 -9.34
CA LEU A 659 13.19 23.72 -10.20
C LEU A 659 14.49 22.87 -10.10
N ALA A 660 15.57 23.30 -10.73
CA ALA A 660 16.88 22.67 -10.61
C ALA A 660 17.35 22.63 -9.14
N SER A 661 18.09 21.59 -8.76
CA SER A 661 18.61 21.44 -7.40
C SER A 661 20.13 21.45 -7.33
N PRO A 662 20.73 21.82 -6.17
CA PRO A 662 22.16 22.04 -6.01
C PRO A 662 23.06 20.85 -6.38
N ASN A 663 22.52 19.61 -6.40
CA ASN A 663 23.27 18.41 -6.81
C ASN A 663 23.46 18.27 -8.33
N GLY A 664 22.89 19.20 -9.13
CA GLY A 664 22.91 19.15 -10.59
C GLY A 664 21.69 18.49 -11.25
N ARG A 665 20.63 18.13 -10.46
CA ARG A 665 19.35 17.70 -11.01
C ARG A 665 18.67 18.87 -11.71
N LEU A 666 18.24 18.68 -12.96
CA LEU A 666 17.55 19.72 -13.73
C LEU A 666 16.09 19.87 -13.27
N ALA A 667 15.53 21.04 -13.59
CA ALA A 667 14.13 21.36 -13.28
C ALA A 667 13.16 20.29 -13.84
N HIS A 668 12.13 19.99 -13.08
CA HIS A 668 11.05 19.06 -13.43
C HIS A 668 11.49 17.60 -13.68
N LYS A 669 12.72 17.22 -13.29
CA LYS A 669 13.19 15.83 -13.33
C LYS A 669 12.91 15.13 -12.00
N PRO A 670 12.67 13.81 -12.00
CA PRO A 670 12.44 13.06 -10.77
C PRO A 670 13.51 13.30 -9.71
N VAL A 671 13.13 13.29 -8.44
CA VAL A 671 14.06 13.21 -7.31
C VAL A 671 14.45 11.74 -7.07
N SER A 672 15.40 11.47 -6.18
CA SER A 672 15.80 10.09 -5.83
C SER A 672 14.64 9.32 -5.19
N GLU A 673 14.60 8.02 -5.44
CA GLU A 673 13.56 7.12 -4.94
C GLU A 673 13.99 6.40 -3.65
N GLY A 674 13.07 6.23 -2.71
CA GLY A 674 13.30 5.49 -1.47
C GLY A 674 14.57 5.94 -0.74
N ILE A 675 15.45 4.98 -0.46
CA ILE A 675 16.79 5.23 0.06
C ILE A 675 17.88 5.02 -1.01
N SER A 676 17.49 4.93 -2.29
CA SER A 676 18.42 4.83 -3.40
C SER A 676 19.19 6.13 -3.62
N PRO A 677 20.41 6.07 -4.14
CA PRO A 677 21.14 7.25 -4.60
C PRO A 677 20.38 8.05 -5.67
N GLU A 678 20.74 9.30 -5.86
CA GLU A 678 20.30 10.06 -7.03
C GLU A 678 20.75 9.36 -8.31
N LYS A 679 19.95 9.49 -9.37
CA LYS A 679 20.22 8.84 -10.66
C LYS A 679 21.64 9.12 -11.17
N ALA A 680 22.41 8.06 -11.40
CA ALA A 680 23.80 8.09 -11.85
C ALA A 680 24.81 8.76 -10.89
N ALA A 681 24.44 8.91 -9.60
CA ALA A 681 25.36 9.40 -8.58
C ALA A 681 26.27 8.29 -8.03
N ASP A 682 25.82 7.04 -8.07
CA ASP A 682 26.50 5.84 -7.58
C ASP A 682 27.52 5.30 -8.60
N VAL A 683 28.75 5.75 -8.51
CA VAL A 683 29.83 5.38 -9.45
C VAL A 683 30.77 4.30 -8.93
N ASN A 684 30.67 3.91 -7.65
CA ASN A 684 31.56 2.96 -6.98
C ASN A 684 30.95 1.54 -6.86
N GLY A 685 29.83 1.28 -7.55
CA GLY A 685 29.20 -0.02 -7.65
C GLY A 685 28.23 -0.36 -6.48
N PRO A 686 27.49 -1.48 -6.60
CA PRO A 686 26.35 -1.80 -5.72
C PRO A 686 26.75 -2.02 -4.27
N THR A 687 27.95 -2.57 -4.00
CA THR A 687 28.44 -2.74 -2.62
C THR A 687 28.59 -1.39 -1.89
N SER A 688 29.08 -0.37 -2.59
CA SER A 688 29.21 0.97 -2.01
C SER A 688 27.84 1.60 -1.72
N VAL A 689 26.85 1.36 -2.59
CA VAL A 689 25.44 1.76 -2.33
C VAL A 689 24.91 1.11 -1.06
N ILE A 690 25.08 -0.21 -0.90
CA ILE A 690 24.65 -0.92 0.30
C ILE A 690 25.35 -0.39 1.55
N ARG A 691 26.65 -0.11 1.48
CA ARG A 691 27.42 0.43 2.62
C ARG A 691 26.95 1.83 3.01
N SER A 692 26.73 2.73 2.05
CA SER A 692 26.14 4.04 2.31
C SER A 692 24.75 3.90 2.96
N ALA A 693 23.85 3.09 2.36
CA ALA A 693 22.50 2.87 2.87
C ALA A 693 22.51 2.23 4.28
N SER A 694 23.44 1.32 4.58
CA SER A 694 23.54 0.67 5.88
C SER A 694 23.90 1.59 7.04
N LYS A 695 24.34 2.81 6.75
CA LYS A 695 24.61 3.85 7.77
C LYS A 695 23.34 4.52 8.30
N MET A 696 22.19 4.31 7.64
CA MET A 696 20.87 4.76 8.09
C MET A 696 20.34 3.86 9.20
N ASP A 697 19.61 4.42 10.16
CA ASP A 697 18.96 3.63 11.22
C ASP A 697 17.62 3.03 10.75
N HIS A 698 17.70 1.94 9.97
CA HIS A 698 16.53 1.25 9.42
C HIS A 698 15.60 0.75 10.52
N LEU A 699 16.15 0.27 11.64
CA LEU A 699 15.38 -0.36 12.72
C LEU A 699 14.48 0.61 13.49
N SER A 700 14.58 1.90 13.23
CA SER A 700 13.69 2.93 13.80
C SER A 700 12.58 3.39 12.86
N THR A 701 12.47 2.79 11.67
CA THR A 701 11.44 3.10 10.66
C THR A 701 10.31 2.08 10.66
N GLY A 702 9.37 2.20 9.75
CA GLY A 702 8.39 1.17 9.40
C GLY A 702 8.67 0.61 8.01
N GLY A 703 9.92 0.64 7.55
CA GLY A 703 10.40 0.10 6.29
C GLY A 703 11.14 1.12 5.43
N THR A 704 12.16 0.64 4.71
CA THR A 704 12.98 1.42 3.78
C THR A 704 13.17 0.66 2.47
N LEU A 705 13.05 1.36 1.33
CA LEU A 705 13.17 0.77 0.00
C LEU A 705 14.50 1.14 -0.65
N LEU A 706 15.31 0.13 -0.96
CA LEU A 706 16.51 0.25 -1.80
C LEU A 706 16.30 -0.51 -3.11
N ASN A 707 16.23 0.20 -4.22
CA ASN A 707 16.24 -0.38 -5.56
C ASN A 707 17.67 -0.45 -6.11
N GLN A 708 18.07 -1.63 -6.58
CA GLN A 708 19.33 -1.83 -7.26
C GLN A 708 19.11 -2.47 -8.62
N LYS A 709 19.69 -1.90 -9.67
CA LYS A 709 19.61 -2.42 -11.03
C LYS A 709 20.94 -3.05 -11.44
N PHE A 710 20.91 -4.32 -11.76
CA PHE A 710 22.08 -5.05 -12.26
C PHE A 710 22.01 -5.25 -13.78
N THR A 711 23.15 -5.08 -14.44
CA THR A 711 23.27 -5.47 -15.84
C THR A 711 23.16 -6.99 -15.95
N PRO A 712 22.37 -7.56 -16.91
CA PRO A 712 22.18 -9.01 -17.02
C PRO A 712 23.47 -9.84 -17.07
N SER A 713 24.55 -9.33 -17.66
CA SER A 713 25.85 -10.00 -17.71
C SER A 713 26.51 -10.19 -16.34
N VAL A 714 26.23 -9.31 -15.37
CA VAL A 714 26.79 -9.40 -14.01
C VAL A 714 26.15 -10.53 -13.21
N VAL A 715 24.88 -10.82 -13.47
CA VAL A 715 24.10 -11.88 -12.78
C VAL A 715 23.97 -13.15 -13.62
N ALA A 716 24.74 -13.31 -14.69
CA ALA A 716 24.71 -14.48 -15.56
C ALA A 716 25.55 -15.62 -15.01
N GLY A 717 25.20 -16.87 -15.38
CA GLY A 717 25.95 -18.08 -15.00
C GLY A 717 25.83 -18.45 -13.52
N GLU A 718 26.67 -19.38 -13.11
CA GLU A 718 26.77 -19.87 -11.72
C GLU A 718 27.42 -18.81 -10.82
N ASP A 719 28.45 -18.11 -11.35
CA ASP A 719 29.20 -17.08 -10.60
C ASP A 719 28.36 -15.81 -10.35
N GLY A 720 27.34 -15.57 -11.19
CA GLY A 720 26.43 -14.44 -11.06
C GLY A 720 25.20 -14.70 -10.16
N LEU A 721 25.01 -15.95 -9.75
CA LEU A 721 23.91 -16.36 -8.87
C LEU A 721 24.31 -16.18 -7.41
#